data_658a670b76ef4655b544e3a4183acc54
#
_entry.id   658a670b76ef4655b544e3a4183acc54
#
_cell.length_a   1.000
_cell.length_b   1.000
_cell.length_c   1.000
_cell.angle_alpha   90.00
_cell.angle_beta   90.00
_cell.angle_gamma   90.00
#
_symmetry.space_group_name_H-M   'P 1'
#
loop_
_entity.id
_entity.type
_entity.pdbx_description
1 polymer ?
#
loop_
_entity_poly.entity_id
_entity_poly.type
_entity_poly.pdbx_seq_one_letter_code
_entity_poly.pdbx_strand_id
1 'polypeptide(L)'
;MLPLLVVLMSVGSSEAENPLQMANVLPNASFEKRSQGGVEGWSSRSWNGDSDGIWTVAAAGRTGARSVSIASKKGLDAAWTATVRVKPKTFYELSGWIKTDKLQGAIGALVNIQNMPKVRTPSVTGTKDWTRVATLFQTGATTELEINCLFGGWGRSTGRAWYDDVVLVEVAGPREQAMTRATATVIIDVDSPSVEYNPMIFGGFIEHLGKQIYGGFFDPGSPLADEKGFRLDVIEAIKELKTHVIRWPGGCFVDSYHWQKGVGKDRQPYDDDRWGVVEPNTFGTHEFIELCRRVGAEPYICQNGLADTQEMADWVAYCNSTTGKFAEMRKMNGHPEPFDVKFWSVGNERSGRTYIHKVRDGAKAMRQVDPSILVTCSGSHGPQAHIDPYLLETAGKYLSLLSIHEYWVANYQRHQTPDYLSCMMLSEKPDAHIRGIVKAFDQANMQGQIKIAFDEWNLRSWHHPGFSGHNARKVDHKDPEIIALIKARDKSLQPSLYTMADALFCASFFNTCLRSAEDVEMANIACLVNQTGPLYAHPNGIVKRTHFHTMAMYANLLQKRVAKLELKAGSLRHGNQSVGVVDAIATVDETGEKWSIAMVNRHPSDAVACTTKMGETLLDGTYKATILSGHSPDAYNDIEHPDRVVPKEVELIFNNGIVELPPHSLLMIQLQDRS
;
A
#
# COMPACT_ATOMS: atom_id res chain seq x y z
N MET A 1 -53.81 39.19 -37.57
CA MET A 1 -54.07 39.19 -36.13
C MET A 1 -54.83 37.91 -35.79
N LEU A 2 -54.16 36.91 -35.33
CA LEU A 2 -54.73 35.70 -34.72
C LEU A 2 -54.03 35.51 -33.40
N PRO A 3 -54.71 35.24 -32.32
CA PRO A 3 -54.07 35.07 -31.01
C PRO A 3 -53.55 33.66 -30.84
N LEU A 4 -52.33 33.57 -30.21
CA LEU A 4 -51.68 32.41 -29.85
C LEU A 4 -52.33 31.74 -28.61
N LEU A 5 -52.87 30.56 -28.77
CA LEU A 5 -53.47 29.77 -27.67
C LEU A 5 -52.34 29.07 -26.89
N VAL A 6 -52.12 29.51 -25.66
CA VAL A 6 -51.20 28.83 -24.73
C VAL A 6 -52.00 27.73 -24.02
N VAL A 7 -51.65 26.46 -24.30
CA VAL A 7 -52.18 25.32 -23.57
C VAL A 7 -51.26 25.07 -22.36
N LEU A 8 -51.73 25.38 -21.18
CA LEU A 8 -51.13 24.96 -19.91
C LEU A 8 -51.44 23.48 -19.69
N MET A 9 -50.45 22.62 -19.89
CA MET A 9 -50.53 21.26 -19.38
C MET A 9 -50.21 21.29 -17.88
N SER A 10 -51.19 20.98 -17.07
CA SER A 10 -51.04 20.68 -15.65
C SER A 10 -50.23 19.36 -15.50
N VAL A 11 -49.00 19.48 -15.00
CA VAL A 11 -48.25 18.33 -14.54
C VAL A 11 -48.88 17.90 -13.21
N GLY A 12 -49.61 16.80 -13.25
CA GLY A 12 -50.08 16.13 -12.04
C GLY A 12 -48.88 15.70 -11.18
N SER A 13 -48.81 16.20 -9.97
CA SER A 13 -47.93 15.71 -8.93
C SER A 13 -48.34 14.27 -8.61
N SER A 14 -47.57 13.30 -9.13
CA SER A 14 -47.60 11.97 -8.57
C SER A 14 -47.05 12.07 -7.16
N GLU A 15 -47.86 11.84 -6.16
CA GLU A 15 -47.43 11.58 -4.79
C GLU A 15 -46.41 10.45 -4.85
N ALA A 16 -45.12 10.75 -4.54
CA ALA A 16 -44.12 9.77 -4.30
C ALA A 16 -44.57 8.97 -3.08
N GLU A 17 -44.82 7.68 -3.27
CA GLU A 17 -45.07 6.75 -2.19
C GLU A 17 -44.02 6.92 -1.11
N ASN A 18 -44.47 7.23 0.11
CA ASN A 18 -43.68 7.43 1.30
C ASN A 18 -42.87 6.12 1.55
N PRO A 19 -41.53 6.14 1.56
CA PRO A 19 -40.78 4.91 1.86
C PRO A 19 -41.20 4.44 3.24
N LEU A 20 -41.60 3.19 3.35
CA LEU A 20 -41.98 2.47 4.58
C LEU A 20 -41.14 2.99 5.75
N GLN A 21 -41.77 3.69 6.67
CA GLN A 21 -41.15 4.21 7.89
C GLN A 21 -40.84 2.99 8.77
N MET A 22 -39.63 2.45 8.64
CA MET A 22 -39.20 1.32 9.42
C MET A 22 -39.19 1.70 10.90
N ALA A 23 -39.76 0.86 11.76
CA ALA A 23 -39.91 1.17 13.19
C ALA A 23 -38.53 1.17 13.86
N ASN A 24 -38.24 2.23 14.62
CA ASN A 24 -37.08 2.29 15.48
C ASN A 24 -37.17 1.15 16.52
N VAL A 25 -36.15 0.28 16.58
CA VAL A 25 -36.12 -0.87 17.50
C VAL A 25 -35.65 -0.53 18.92
N LEU A 26 -35.10 0.68 19.11
CA LEU A 26 -34.67 1.15 20.44
C LEU A 26 -35.87 1.55 21.31
N PRO A 27 -35.90 1.12 22.58
CA PRO A 27 -36.95 1.54 23.50
C PRO A 27 -36.75 3.02 23.87
N ASN A 28 -37.85 3.77 23.97
CA ASN A 28 -37.85 5.14 24.48
C ASN A 28 -36.74 6.02 23.90
N ALA A 29 -36.61 6.04 22.63
CA ALA A 29 -35.49 6.61 21.85
C ALA A 29 -35.27 8.12 22.04
N SER A 30 -36.30 8.87 22.39
CA SER A 30 -36.26 10.31 22.73
C SER A 30 -36.32 10.58 24.25
N PHE A 31 -36.12 9.57 25.08
CA PHE A 31 -36.00 9.66 26.55
C PHE A 31 -37.21 10.26 27.29
N GLU A 32 -38.38 10.31 26.68
CA GLU A 32 -39.57 10.95 27.22
C GLU A 32 -40.22 10.20 28.40
N LYS A 33 -40.10 8.84 28.43
CA LYS A 33 -40.65 8.00 29.49
C LYS A 33 -39.64 7.81 30.62
N ARG A 34 -40.08 8.13 31.87
CA ARG A 34 -39.24 7.94 33.06
C ARG A 34 -39.57 6.62 33.77
N SER A 35 -38.53 6.08 34.46
CA SER A 35 -38.65 5.01 35.43
C SER A 35 -38.27 5.50 36.84
N GLN A 36 -38.48 4.65 37.89
CA GLN A 36 -37.99 4.95 39.25
C GLN A 36 -36.43 5.06 39.19
N GLY A 37 -35.92 6.27 39.23
CA GLY A 37 -34.49 6.57 39.25
C GLY A 37 -33.80 6.83 37.91
N GLY A 38 -34.53 6.89 36.77
CA GLY A 38 -33.87 7.10 35.48
C GLY A 38 -34.81 7.23 34.28
N VAL A 39 -34.47 6.61 33.19
CA VAL A 39 -35.18 6.56 31.92
C VAL A 39 -35.58 5.13 31.61
N GLU A 40 -36.83 4.91 31.21
CA GLU A 40 -37.32 3.59 30.84
C GLU A 40 -36.52 3.01 29.68
N GLY A 41 -36.01 1.79 29.88
CA GLY A 41 -35.22 1.04 28.89
C GLY A 41 -33.75 1.43 28.77
N TRP A 42 -33.29 2.40 29.60
CA TRP A 42 -31.89 2.83 29.62
C TRP A 42 -31.31 2.80 31.03
N SER A 43 -30.03 2.43 31.17
CA SER A 43 -29.27 2.41 32.40
C SER A 43 -27.99 3.22 32.29
N SER A 44 -27.51 3.76 33.42
CA SER A 44 -26.19 4.43 33.48
C SER A 44 -25.07 3.42 33.70
N ARG A 45 -23.92 3.65 33.06
CA ARG A 45 -22.72 2.82 33.18
C ARG A 45 -21.45 3.66 33.19
N SER A 46 -20.45 3.23 33.97
CA SER A 46 -19.12 3.81 33.99
C SER A 46 -18.07 2.69 33.94
N TRP A 47 -16.96 2.92 33.20
CA TRP A 47 -15.83 1.97 33.09
C TRP A 47 -14.64 2.31 33.98
N ASN A 48 -14.58 3.51 34.55
CA ASN A 48 -13.42 3.98 35.32
C ASN A 48 -13.75 4.62 36.64
N GLY A 49 -14.86 4.23 37.25
CA GLY A 49 -15.34 4.72 38.55
C GLY A 49 -16.15 6.02 38.46
N ASP A 50 -16.98 6.27 39.44
CA ASP A 50 -18.01 7.32 39.42
C ASP A 50 -17.66 8.57 40.25
N SER A 51 -16.38 8.86 40.41
CA SER A 51 -15.92 9.87 41.43
C SER A 51 -16.52 11.26 41.25
N ASP A 52 -17.05 11.63 40.08
CA ASP A 52 -17.75 12.90 39.84
C ASP A 52 -18.73 12.90 38.67
N GLY A 53 -19.09 11.70 38.20
CA GLY A 53 -20.02 11.52 37.10
C GLY A 53 -21.45 11.93 37.48
N ILE A 54 -22.06 12.75 36.61
CA ILE A 54 -23.45 13.20 36.80
C ILE A 54 -24.25 12.78 35.58
N TRP A 55 -25.14 11.79 35.78
CA TRP A 55 -26.15 11.38 34.80
C TRP A 55 -27.46 12.10 35.09
N THR A 56 -28.02 12.75 34.10
CA THR A 56 -29.25 13.55 34.31
C THR A 56 -30.23 13.30 33.13
N VAL A 57 -31.49 13.19 33.49
CA VAL A 57 -32.58 13.40 32.53
C VAL A 57 -32.87 14.91 32.48
N ALA A 58 -32.37 15.53 31.43
CA ALA A 58 -32.49 16.98 31.26
C ALA A 58 -33.94 17.37 30.86
N ALA A 59 -34.43 18.51 31.38
CA ALA A 59 -35.75 19.07 31.02
C ALA A 59 -35.69 19.91 29.73
N ALA A 60 -34.88 19.50 28.77
CA ALA A 60 -34.73 20.13 27.47
C ALA A 60 -34.28 19.06 26.48
N GLY A 61 -35.14 18.67 25.58
CA GLY A 61 -34.85 17.78 24.45
C GLY A 61 -34.55 18.53 23.16
N ARG A 62 -34.04 17.83 22.18
CA ARG A 62 -34.01 18.28 20.79
C ARG A 62 -35.43 18.23 20.21
N THR A 63 -36.06 17.10 20.41
CA THR A 63 -37.51 16.95 20.23
C THR A 63 -38.16 16.61 21.56
N GLY A 64 -39.45 16.88 21.72
CA GLY A 64 -40.13 16.64 23.00
C GLY A 64 -39.61 17.51 24.17
N ALA A 65 -39.76 16.98 25.36
CA ALA A 65 -39.48 17.73 26.62
C ALA A 65 -38.16 17.28 27.31
N ARG A 66 -37.51 16.19 26.85
CA ARG A 66 -36.39 15.59 27.58
C ARG A 66 -35.26 15.10 26.69
N SER A 67 -34.09 15.02 27.28
CA SER A 67 -32.91 14.33 26.76
C SER A 67 -32.17 13.71 27.92
N VAL A 68 -31.17 12.85 27.65
CA VAL A 68 -30.24 12.36 28.69
C VAL A 68 -28.93 13.09 28.58
N SER A 69 -28.25 13.32 29.72
CA SER A 69 -26.93 13.93 29.71
C SER A 69 -25.95 13.22 30.64
N ILE A 70 -24.67 13.38 30.35
CA ILE A 70 -23.53 12.96 31.18
C ILE A 70 -22.61 14.16 31.34
N ALA A 71 -22.13 14.40 32.57
CA ALA A 71 -21.15 15.44 32.83
C ALA A 71 -20.08 14.96 33.81
N SER A 72 -18.87 15.48 33.68
CA SER A 72 -17.76 15.28 34.62
C SER A 72 -16.81 16.46 34.55
N LYS A 73 -16.24 16.83 35.72
CA LYS A 73 -15.18 17.84 35.85
C LYS A 73 -13.79 17.21 35.94
N LYS A 74 -13.68 15.98 36.47
CA LYS A 74 -12.40 15.28 36.71
C LYS A 74 -12.05 14.30 35.62
N GLY A 75 -12.99 14.02 34.73
CA GLY A 75 -12.83 13.08 33.61
C GLY A 75 -13.50 11.72 33.85
N LEU A 76 -14.32 11.31 32.90
CA LEU A 76 -15.15 10.11 32.98
C LEU A 76 -15.16 9.38 31.61
N ASP A 77 -15.25 8.06 31.67
CA ASP A 77 -15.61 7.18 30.56
C ASP A 77 -16.91 6.47 30.93
N ALA A 78 -18.02 6.85 30.29
CA ALA A 78 -19.36 6.49 30.76
C ALA A 78 -20.40 6.50 29.63
N ALA A 79 -21.55 5.87 29.89
CA ALA A 79 -22.66 5.88 28.93
C ALA A 79 -24.05 5.83 29.60
N TRP A 80 -25.08 6.21 28.81
CA TRP A 80 -26.40 5.65 28.93
C TRP A 80 -26.50 4.46 27.99
N THR A 81 -26.94 3.28 28.48
CA THR A 81 -26.88 2.01 27.77
C THR A 81 -28.26 1.39 27.65
N ALA A 82 -28.61 0.88 26.48
CA ALA A 82 -29.83 0.12 26.23
C ALA A 82 -29.50 -1.19 25.48
N THR A 83 -30.18 -2.27 25.86
CA THR A 83 -30.08 -3.56 25.17
C THR A 83 -31.29 -3.75 24.24
N VAL A 84 -31.04 -4.19 23.01
CA VAL A 84 -32.08 -4.33 21.98
C VAL A 84 -31.90 -5.61 21.17
N ARG A 85 -33.02 -6.26 20.83
CA ARG A 85 -32.99 -7.41 19.91
C ARG A 85 -32.95 -6.95 18.47
N VAL A 86 -32.15 -7.64 17.66
CA VAL A 86 -31.97 -7.39 16.23
C VAL A 86 -32.02 -8.69 15.42
N LYS A 87 -32.21 -8.58 14.13
CA LYS A 87 -32.12 -9.71 13.21
C LYS A 87 -30.64 -9.96 12.85
N PRO A 88 -30.19 -11.21 12.75
CA PRO A 88 -28.83 -11.52 12.28
C PRO A 88 -28.68 -11.21 10.79
N LYS A 89 -27.44 -10.94 10.36
CA LYS A 89 -27.04 -10.65 8.97
C LYS A 89 -27.90 -9.56 8.30
N THR A 90 -28.37 -8.60 9.10
CA THR A 90 -29.27 -7.53 8.68
C THR A 90 -28.58 -6.17 8.79
N PHE A 91 -28.83 -5.29 7.83
CA PHE A 91 -28.29 -3.94 7.86
C PHE A 91 -29.16 -3.03 8.74
N TYR A 92 -28.48 -2.22 9.55
CA TYR A 92 -29.08 -1.21 10.42
C TYR A 92 -28.36 0.12 10.27
N GLU A 93 -29.12 1.23 10.31
CA GLU A 93 -28.58 2.57 10.59
C GLU A 93 -28.71 2.82 12.10
N LEU A 94 -27.58 3.10 12.74
CA LEU A 94 -27.51 3.65 14.08
C LEU A 94 -27.26 5.15 14.00
N SER A 95 -28.16 5.98 14.51
CA SER A 95 -28.01 7.44 14.52
C SER A 95 -28.49 8.03 15.84
N GLY A 96 -28.16 9.30 16.07
CA GLY A 96 -28.62 10.04 17.22
C GLY A 96 -28.24 11.51 17.10
N TRP A 97 -28.75 12.33 18.03
CA TRP A 97 -28.40 13.73 18.13
C TRP A 97 -27.63 13.98 19.41
N ILE A 98 -26.52 14.70 19.30
CA ILE A 98 -25.59 14.98 20.39
C ILE A 98 -25.38 16.48 20.48
N LYS A 99 -25.52 17.04 21.71
CA LYS A 99 -25.14 18.41 22.07
C LYS A 99 -24.02 18.36 23.11
N THR A 100 -23.06 19.25 23.02
CA THR A 100 -21.92 19.27 23.94
C THR A 100 -21.66 20.68 24.51
N ASP A 101 -21.14 20.71 25.73
CA ASP A 101 -20.64 21.95 26.37
C ASP A 101 -19.25 21.67 26.96
N LYS A 102 -18.23 22.39 26.45
CA LYS A 102 -16.82 22.31 26.86
C LYS A 102 -16.30 20.89 26.96
N LEU A 103 -16.74 20.01 26.05
CA LEU A 103 -16.33 18.61 26.03
C LEU A 103 -14.89 18.47 25.52
N GLN A 104 -14.01 17.97 26.38
CA GLN A 104 -12.57 17.79 26.09
C GLN A 104 -12.07 16.45 26.62
N GLY A 105 -10.93 15.99 26.10
CA GLY A 105 -10.31 14.71 26.45
C GLY A 105 -10.65 13.63 25.44
N ALA A 106 -10.35 12.39 25.68
CA ALA A 106 -10.52 11.18 24.88
C ALA A 106 -11.13 11.38 23.47
N ILE A 107 -12.06 10.50 23.03
CA ILE A 107 -12.67 10.62 21.69
C ILE A 107 -13.83 11.64 21.68
N GLY A 108 -14.48 11.89 22.82
CA GLY A 108 -15.60 12.81 22.95
C GLY A 108 -16.95 12.12 23.18
N ALA A 109 -18.04 12.66 22.63
CA ALA A 109 -19.40 12.11 22.72
C ALA A 109 -19.80 11.45 21.41
N LEU A 110 -20.32 10.22 21.46
CA LEU A 110 -20.73 9.45 20.27
C LEU A 110 -21.81 8.40 20.65
N VAL A 111 -22.37 7.71 19.67
CA VAL A 111 -23.20 6.52 19.89
C VAL A 111 -22.45 5.30 19.32
N ASN A 112 -22.32 4.23 20.11
CA ASN A 112 -21.64 3.00 19.67
C ASN A 112 -22.36 1.72 20.13
N ILE A 113 -21.86 0.60 19.69
CA ILE A 113 -22.34 -0.75 20.07
C ILE A 113 -21.26 -1.43 20.90
N GLN A 114 -21.61 -1.79 22.15
CA GLN A 114 -20.65 -2.35 23.11
C GLN A 114 -20.04 -3.67 22.64
N ASN A 115 -20.84 -4.57 22.16
CA ASN A 115 -20.42 -5.87 21.69
C ASN A 115 -19.95 -5.88 20.21
N MET A 116 -19.93 -4.70 19.56
CA MET A 116 -19.35 -4.46 18.25
C MET A 116 -18.50 -3.18 18.25
N PRO A 117 -17.35 -3.13 18.89
CA PRO A 117 -16.63 -1.90 19.23
C PRO A 117 -16.12 -1.10 18.00
N LYS A 118 -16.07 -1.72 16.84
CA LYS A 118 -15.76 -1.03 15.57
C LYS A 118 -16.97 -0.24 15.03
N VAL A 119 -18.18 -0.54 15.46
CA VAL A 119 -19.41 0.13 15.03
C VAL A 119 -19.68 1.31 15.95
N ARG A 120 -19.42 2.51 15.44
CA ARG A 120 -19.60 3.77 16.16
C ARG A 120 -19.88 4.91 15.20
N THR A 121 -20.64 5.90 15.69
CA THR A 121 -20.86 7.14 14.94
C THR A 121 -19.61 8.05 14.99
N PRO A 122 -19.52 9.08 14.16
CA PRO A 122 -18.61 10.19 14.39
C PRO A 122 -18.79 10.78 15.79
N SER A 123 -17.72 11.29 16.37
CA SER A 123 -17.72 11.91 17.70
C SER A 123 -17.94 13.43 17.64
N VAL A 124 -18.53 13.98 18.70
CA VAL A 124 -18.73 15.43 18.91
C VAL A 124 -17.88 15.88 20.09
N THR A 125 -17.12 16.97 19.92
CA THR A 125 -16.24 17.57 20.95
C THR A 125 -16.43 19.08 21.01
N GLY A 126 -15.86 19.72 22.05
CA GLY A 126 -15.95 21.16 22.26
C GLY A 126 -17.35 21.59 22.76
N THR A 127 -17.81 22.75 22.31
CA THR A 127 -19.19 23.24 22.52
C THR A 127 -19.92 23.26 21.18
N LYS A 128 -20.89 22.38 21.03
CA LYS A 128 -21.71 22.20 19.82
C LYS A 128 -23.17 22.11 20.17
N ASP A 129 -24.00 22.72 19.35
CA ASP A 129 -25.43 22.49 19.41
C ASP A 129 -25.80 21.14 18.79
N TRP A 130 -27.06 20.75 18.88
CA TRP A 130 -27.56 19.46 18.41
C TRP A 130 -27.01 19.08 17.03
N THR A 131 -26.15 18.10 17.01
CA THR A 131 -25.42 17.58 15.84
C THR A 131 -25.88 16.15 15.59
N ARG A 132 -26.39 15.87 14.40
CA ARG A 132 -26.74 14.49 13.99
C ARG A 132 -25.48 13.70 13.70
N VAL A 133 -25.40 12.49 14.26
CA VAL A 133 -24.37 11.50 14.00
C VAL A 133 -25.01 10.20 13.56
N ALA A 134 -24.39 9.49 12.60
CA ALA A 134 -24.93 8.23 12.08
C ALA A 134 -23.84 7.28 11.61
N THR A 135 -24.13 5.99 11.64
CA THR A 135 -23.29 4.92 11.06
C THR A 135 -24.16 3.79 10.53
N LEU A 136 -23.74 3.16 9.44
CA LEU A 136 -24.38 1.99 8.84
C LEU A 136 -23.54 0.75 9.19
N PHE A 137 -24.18 -0.37 9.51
CA PHE A 137 -23.48 -1.62 9.83
C PHE A 137 -24.36 -2.85 9.58
N GLN A 138 -23.74 -4.03 9.55
CA GLN A 138 -24.43 -5.31 9.48
C GLN A 138 -24.21 -6.10 10.78
N THR A 139 -25.28 -6.73 11.29
CA THR A 139 -25.28 -7.42 12.60
C THR A 139 -24.47 -8.72 12.64
N GLY A 140 -24.02 -9.26 11.52
CA GLY A 140 -23.38 -10.57 11.50
C GLY A 140 -24.33 -11.67 12.04
N ALA A 141 -23.84 -12.53 12.91
CA ALA A 141 -24.63 -13.60 13.53
C ALA A 141 -25.33 -13.17 14.83
N THR A 142 -25.11 -11.95 15.34
CA THR A 142 -25.68 -11.50 16.62
C THR A 142 -27.17 -11.21 16.51
N THR A 143 -27.89 -11.50 17.58
CA THR A 143 -29.34 -11.25 17.72
C THR A 143 -29.67 -10.23 18.80
N GLU A 144 -28.63 -9.69 19.49
CA GLU A 144 -28.77 -8.71 20.53
C GLU A 144 -27.63 -7.71 20.47
N LEU A 145 -27.94 -6.42 20.63
CA LEU A 145 -26.98 -5.32 20.68
C LEU A 145 -27.13 -4.54 21.98
N GLU A 146 -26.00 -4.08 22.50
CA GLU A 146 -25.92 -3.13 23.60
C GLU A 146 -25.47 -1.77 23.04
N ILE A 147 -26.40 -0.80 23.02
CA ILE A 147 -26.20 0.54 22.44
C ILE A 147 -25.80 1.51 23.55
N ASN A 148 -24.75 2.28 23.35
CA ASN A 148 -24.26 3.28 24.29
C ASN A 148 -24.38 4.69 23.71
N CYS A 149 -24.98 5.61 24.45
CA CYS A 149 -24.75 7.03 24.33
C CYS A 149 -23.48 7.34 25.13
N LEU A 150 -22.33 7.29 24.46
CA LEU A 150 -21.00 7.20 25.07
C LEU A 150 -20.39 8.58 25.29
N PHE A 151 -19.89 8.82 26.51
CA PHE A 151 -19.15 10.00 26.93
C PHE A 151 -17.71 9.60 27.31
N GLY A 152 -16.73 10.11 26.60
CA GLY A 152 -15.33 9.73 26.75
C GLY A 152 -14.84 8.84 25.61
N GLY A 153 -15.15 7.57 25.70
CA GLY A 153 -14.82 6.56 24.68
C GLY A 153 -13.35 6.13 24.70
N TRP A 154 -13.09 4.99 25.33
CA TRP A 154 -11.75 4.41 25.52
C TRP A 154 -10.76 5.35 26.23
N GLY A 155 -11.28 6.27 27.07
CA GLY A 155 -10.54 7.23 27.87
C GLY A 155 -11.46 8.26 28.49
N ARG A 156 -10.90 9.16 29.31
CA ARG A 156 -11.66 10.13 30.10
C ARG A 156 -11.91 11.43 29.37
N SER A 157 -13.15 11.90 29.39
CA SER A 157 -13.52 13.26 28.96
C SER A 157 -14.09 14.09 30.07
N THR A 158 -13.86 15.41 30.04
CA THR A 158 -14.46 16.43 30.90
C THR A 158 -15.43 17.28 30.13
N GLY A 159 -16.38 17.96 30.82
CA GLY A 159 -17.44 18.75 30.19
C GLY A 159 -18.79 18.08 30.29
N ARG A 160 -19.68 18.35 29.37
CA ARG A 160 -21.04 17.77 29.33
C ARG A 160 -21.45 17.39 27.91
N ALA A 161 -22.14 16.26 27.78
CA ALA A 161 -22.85 15.86 26.56
C ALA A 161 -24.32 15.55 26.84
N TRP A 162 -25.20 15.88 25.92
CA TRP A 162 -26.60 15.50 25.87
C TRP A 162 -26.86 14.63 24.66
N TYR A 163 -27.77 13.67 24.81
CA TYR A 163 -28.16 12.73 23.74
C TYR A 163 -29.68 12.73 23.62
N ASP A 164 -30.17 12.74 22.40
CA ASP A 164 -31.58 12.69 22.09
C ASP A 164 -31.84 12.01 20.74
N ASP A 165 -33.10 11.60 20.50
CA ASP A 165 -33.55 10.98 19.25
C ASP A 165 -32.59 9.90 18.73
N VAL A 166 -32.24 8.94 19.59
CA VAL A 166 -31.37 7.83 19.20
C VAL A 166 -32.20 6.82 18.41
N VAL A 167 -31.73 6.47 17.23
CA VAL A 167 -32.44 5.64 16.28
C VAL A 167 -31.60 4.43 15.90
N LEU A 168 -32.20 3.24 15.97
CA LEU A 168 -31.69 2.05 15.36
C LEU A 168 -32.80 1.48 14.46
N VAL A 169 -32.66 1.61 13.16
CA VAL A 169 -33.64 1.13 12.18
C VAL A 169 -33.03 0.11 11.26
N GLU A 170 -33.80 -0.92 10.96
CA GLU A 170 -33.47 -1.82 9.87
C GLU A 170 -33.51 -1.02 8.57
N VAL A 171 -32.47 -1.09 7.80
CA VAL A 171 -32.43 -0.44 6.48
C VAL A 171 -32.21 -1.51 5.43
N ALA A 172 -32.72 -1.29 4.23
CA ALA A 172 -32.26 -2.05 3.10
C ALA A 172 -30.73 -1.89 3.10
N GLY A 173 -30.00 -2.99 3.12
CA GLY A 173 -28.53 -2.97 2.95
C GLY A 173 -28.22 -2.04 1.80
N PRO A 174 -27.00 -1.54 1.67
CA PRO A 174 -26.67 -0.75 0.51
C PRO A 174 -27.32 -1.50 -0.65
N ARG A 175 -28.42 -0.94 -1.18
CA ARG A 175 -29.04 -1.53 -2.34
C ARG A 175 -27.85 -1.78 -3.24
N GLU A 176 -27.60 -3.04 -3.61
CA GLU A 176 -27.19 -3.25 -4.98
C GLU A 176 -28.17 -2.39 -5.77
N GLN A 177 -27.76 -1.14 -6.00
CA GLN A 177 -28.38 -0.37 -7.08
C GLN A 177 -28.32 -1.38 -8.19
N ALA A 178 -29.44 -1.65 -8.87
CA ALA A 178 -29.41 -2.47 -10.08
C ALA A 178 -28.25 -1.89 -10.87
N MET A 179 -27.06 -2.45 -10.66
CA MET A 179 -25.82 -1.90 -11.17
C MET A 179 -25.98 -2.16 -12.65
N THR A 180 -26.17 -1.14 -13.40
CA THR A 180 -25.77 -1.18 -14.80
C THR A 180 -24.40 -1.84 -14.73
N ARG A 181 -24.33 -3.09 -15.20
CA ARG A 181 -23.13 -3.95 -15.13
C ARG A 181 -21.94 -3.06 -15.44
N ALA A 182 -20.95 -3.03 -14.54
CA ALA A 182 -19.83 -2.15 -14.73
C ALA A 182 -19.19 -2.46 -16.11
N THR A 183 -18.97 -1.44 -16.89
CA THR A 183 -18.40 -1.59 -18.24
C THR A 183 -17.11 -0.80 -18.34
N ALA A 184 -16.25 -1.23 -19.23
CA ALA A 184 -15.04 -0.51 -19.61
C ALA A 184 -14.90 -0.48 -21.12
N THR A 185 -14.14 0.50 -21.62
CA THR A 185 -13.71 0.57 -23.01
C THR A 185 -12.22 0.88 -23.04
N VAL A 186 -11.48 0.06 -23.74
CA VAL A 186 -10.03 0.18 -24.00
C VAL A 186 -9.86 0.43 -25.50
N ILE A 187 -9.26 1.55 -25.87
CA ILE A 187 -8.91 1.87 -27.25
C ILE A 187 -7.38 2.00 -27.32
N ILE A 188 -6.74 1.10 -28.01
CA ILE A 188 -5.28 1.08 -28.17
C ILE A 188 -4.95 1.90 -29.41
N ASP A 189 -4.09 2.89 -29.24
CA ASP A 189 -3.60 3.71 -30.33
C ASP A 189 -2.45 2.96 -31.04
N VAL A 190 -2.73 2.49 -32.24
CA VAL A 190 -1.78 1.73 -33.05
C VAL A 190 -0.94 2.62 -33.97
N ASP A 191 -1.32 3.87 -34.15
CA ASP A 191 -0.70 4.82 -35.07
C ASP A 191 0.34 5.73 -34.40
N SER A 192 0.18 6.00 -33.11
CA SER A 192 1.14 6.81 -32.34
C SER A 192 2.42 6.04 -32.02
N PRO A 193 3.56 6.73 -31.96
CA PRO A 193 4.82 6.10 -31.55
C PRO A 193 4.69 5.46 -30.16
N SER A 194 5.11 4.21 -30.05
CA SER A 194 5.26 3.51 -28.77
C SER A 194 6.59 3.87 -28.11
N VAL A 195 6.63 3.83 -26.77
CA VAL A 195 7.79 4.20 -25.95
C VAL A 195 8.43 2.94 -25.38
N GLU A 196 9.73 2.77 -25.57
CA GLU A 196 10.47 1.71 -24.90
C GLU A 196 10.56 1.99 -23.39
N TYR A 197 10.19 1.01 -22.57
CA TYR A 197 10.34 1.11 -21.13
C TYR A 197 11.59 0.39 -20.64
N ASN A 198 12.18 0.87 -19.54
CA ASN A 198 13.31 0.18 -18.95
C ASN A 198 12.83 -1.02 -18.10
N PRO A 199 13.30 -2.27 -18.38
CA PRO A 199 12.90 -3.43 -17.60
C PRO A 199 13.34 -3.39 -16.12
N MET A 200 14.18 -2.44 -15.72
CA MET A 200 14.51 -2.21 -14.31
C MET A 200 13.30 -1.78 -13.45
N ILE A 201 12.14 -1.49 -14.05
CA ILE A 201 10.89 -1.34 -13.30
C ILE A 201 10.47 -2.65 -12.58
N PHE A 202 11.02 -3.81 -13.00
CA PHE A 202 10.86 -5.11 -12.32
C PHE A 202 12.02 -5.39 -11.35
N GLY A 203 12.54 -4.36 -10.71
CA GLY A 203 13.63 -4.43 -9.75
C GLY A 203 13.20 -4.90 -8.37
N GLY A 204 14.19 -5.17 -7.52
CA GLY A 204 14.00 -5.57 -6.14
C GLY A 204 14.93 -4.84 -5.18
N PHE A 205 14.55 -4.87 -3.91
CA PHE A 205 15.29 -4.28 -2.81
C PHE A 205 15.55 -5.33 -1.74
N ILE A 206 16.77 -5.39 -1.24
CA ILE A 206 17.17 -6.23 -0.11
C ILE A 206 17.97 -5.42 0.91
N GLU A 207 17.75 -5.71 2.18
CA GLU A 207 18.36 -5.02 3.30
C GLU A 207 18.78 -6.01 4.38
N HIS A 208 19.79 -5.67 5.17
CA HIS A 208 20.19 -6.40 6.38
C HIS A 208 19.15 -6.20 7.47
N LEU A 209 17.92 -6.66 7.20
CA LEU A 209 16.75 -6.49 8.04
C LEU A 209 15.89 -7.74 8.02
N GLY A 210 15.58 -8.28 9.19
CA GLY A 210 14.78 -9.49 9.32
C GLY A 210 15.40 -10.68 8.61
N LYS A 211 14.63 -11.36 7.77
CA LYS A 211 15.06 -12.55 7.01
C LYS A 211 15.17 -12.31 5.50
N GLN A 212 15.56 -11.12 5.08
CA GLN A 212 15.74 -10.85 3.66
C GLN A 212 17.01 -11.50 3.13
N ILE A 213 18.14 -11.24 3.79
CA ILE A 213 19.44 -11.81 3.43
C ILE A 213 19.62 -13.14 4.17
N TYR A 214 19.86 -13.09 5.48
CA TYR A 214 20.05 -14.29 6.31
C TYR A 214 18.73 -15.03 6.53
N GLY A 215 18.67 -16.32 6.11
CA GLY A 215 17.43 -17.11 6.07
C GLY A 215 16.46 -16.75 4.92
N GLY A 216 16.92 -15.88 4.01
CA GLY A 216 16.28 -15.53 2.75
C GLY A 216 17.16 -15.97 1.58
N PHE A 217 17.90 -15.03 0.96
CA PHE A 217 18.84 -15.33 -0.11
C PHE A 217 20.04 -16.14 0.33
N PHE A 218 20.51 -15.89 1.53
CA PHE A 218 21.74 -16.44 2.08
C PHE A 218 21.47 -17.14 3.41
N ASP A 219 21.68 -18.45 3.44
CA ASP A 219 21.36 -19.31 4.58
C ASP A 219 22.37 -20.47 4.68
N PRO A 220 23.64 -20.15 5.03
CA PRO A 220 24.68 -21.16 5.15
C PRO A 220 24.28 -22.28 6.13
N GLY A 221 24.37 -23.53 5.67
CA GLY A 221 23.97 -24.70 6.47
C GLY A 221 22.53 -25.16 6.22
N SER A 222 21.74 -24.42 5.45
CA SER A 222 20.44 -24.90 4.96
C SER A 222 20.64 -26.02 3.93
N PRO A 223 19.83 -27.12 3.97
CA PRO A 223 19.87 -28.15 2.93
C PRO A 223 19.45 -27.65 1.54
N LEU A 224 18.86 -26.46 1.45
CA LEU A 224 18.45 -25.81 0.21
C LEU A 224 19.49 -24.79 -0.30
N ALA A 225 20.58 -24.58 0.45
CA ALA A 225 21.68 -23.71 0.06
C ALA A 225 22.82 -24.50 -0.62
N ASP A 226 23.55 -23.82 -1.47
CA ASP A 226 24.79 -24.34 -2.02
C ASP A 226 25.95 -24.24 -1.00
N GLU A 227 27.16 -24.70 -1.39
CA GLU A 227 28.36 -24.65 -0.59
C GLU A 227 28.81 -23.22 -0.21
N LYS A 228 28.39 -22.21 -0.96
CA LYS A 228 28.65 -20.80 -0.67
C LYS A 228 27.59 -20.16 0.22
N GLY A 229 26.50 -20.87 0.54
CA GLY A 229 25.41 -20.42 1.41
C GLY A 229 24.22 -19.78 0.69
N PHE A 230 24.17 -19.77 -0.64
CA PHE A 230 23.06 -19.20 -1.38
C PHE A 230 21.89 -20.20 -1.49
N ARG A 231 20.70 -19.78 -1.14
CA ARG A 231 19.46 -20.55 -1.29
C ARG A 231 19.11 -20.74 -2.77
N LEU A 232 19.25 -21.96 -3.28
CA LEU A 232 19.04 -22.27 -4.71
C LEU A 232 17.56 -22.10 -5.13
N ASP A 233 16.63 -22.49 -4.26
CA ASP A 233 15.21 -22.34 -4.50
C ASP A 233 14.78 -20.86 -4.59
N VAL A 234 15.37 -19.98 -3.76
CA VAL A 234 15.14 -18.54 -3.79
C VAL A 234 15.72 -17.94 -5.09
N ILE A 235 16.96 -18.32 -5.46
CA ILE A 235 17.59 -17.83 -6.68
C ILE A 235 16.77 -18.19 -7.92
N GLU A 236 16.29 -19.43 -8.05
CA GLU A 236 15.47 -19.83 -9.19
C GLU A 236 14.15 -19.07 -9.25
N ALA A 237 13.51 -18.82 -8.08
CA ALA A 237 12.32 -17.99 -8.06
C ALA A 237 12.59 -16.54 -8.49
N ILE A 238 13.73 -15.95 -8.10
CA ILE A 238 14.07 -14.58 -8.53
C ILE A 238 14.41 -14.51 -10.02
N LYS A 239 15.02 -15.55 -10.59
CA LYS A 239 15.20 -15.65 -12.05
C LYS A 239 13.86 -15.65 -12.79
N GLU A 240 12.85 -16.34 -12.26
CA GLU A 240 11.49 -16.35 -12.84
C GLU A 240 10.87 -14.95 -12.87
N LEU A 241 11.16 -14.11 -11.85
CA LEU A 241 10.74 -12.71 -11.82
C LEU A 241 11.47 -11.84 -12.86
N LYS A 242 12.54 -12.32 -13.48
CA LYS A 242 13.42 -11.50 -14.33
C LYS A 242 13.78 -10.17 -13.66
N THR A 243 14.19 -10.24 -12.40
CA THR A 243 14.61 -9.06 -11.65
C THR A 243 15.83 -8.45 -12.31
N HIS A 244 15.68 -7.25 -12.92
CA HIS A 244 16.76 -6.63 -13.70
C HIS A 244 17.73 -5.78 -12.89
N VAL A 245 17.35 -5.37 -11.68
CA VAL A 245 18.18 -4.59 -10.76
C VAL A 245 17.86 -4.96 -9.32
N ILE A 246 18.89 -5.05 -8.46
CA ILE A 246 18.71 -5.26 -7.02
C ILE A 246 19.45 -4.16 -6.26
N ARG A 247 18.72 -3.47 -5.39
CA ARG A 247 19.27 -2.44 -4.49
C ARG A 247 19.68 -3.07 -3.17
N TRP A 248 20.92 -2.76 -2.71
CA TRP A 248 21.55 -3.25 -1.47
C TRP A 248 22.59 -2.20 -0.97
N PRO A 249 23.02 -2.15 0.31
CA PRO A 249 22.72 -3.03 1.45
C PRO A 249 21.45 -2.65 2.20
N GLY A 250 20.72 -1.72 1.69
CA GLY A 250 19.47 -1.37 2.30
C GLY A 250 19.05 0.03 1.99
N GLY A 251 18.12 0.33 2.69
CA GLY A 251 17.33 1.20 3.46
C GLY A 251 18.11 1.83 4.61
N CYS A 252 17.45 1.91 5.77
CA CYS A 252 18.03 2.59 6.93
C CYS A 252 19.32 1.93 7.47
N PHE A 253 19.53 0.65 7.22
CA PHE A 253 20.74 -0.05 7.60
C PHE A 253 22.02 0.63 7.07
N VAL A 254 21.96 1.22 5.86
CA VAL A 254 23.13 1.82 5.22
C VAL A 254 23.77 2.95 6.03
N ASP A 255 23.02 3.60 6.91
CA ASP A 255 23.53 4.72 7.73
C ASP A 255 24.60 4.30 8.76
N SER A 256 24.65 3.01 9.11
CA SER A 256 25.68 2.41 10.00
C SER A 256 26.68 1.53 9.26
N TYR A 257 26.43 1.26 7.96
CA TYR A 257 27.25 0.35 7.17
C TYR A 257 28.51 1.02 6.63
N HIS A 258 29.65 0.41 6.92
CA HIS A 258 30.95 0.76 6.36
C HIS A 258 31.46 -0.38 5.51
N TRP A 259 31.47 -0.23 4.21
CA TRP A 259 31.70 -1.28 3.24
C TRP A 259 33.02 -2.05 3.43
N GLN A 260 34.07 -1.39 3.93
CA GLN A 260 35.37 -2.01 4.20
C GLN A 260 35.29 -3.12 5.25
N LYS A 261 34.34 -3.03 6.20
CA LYS A 261 34.11 -4.08 7.19
C LYS A 261 33.43 -5.32 6.59
N GLY A 262 32.74 -5.16 5.46
CA GLY A 262 32.00 -6.21 4.75
C GLY A 262 32.80 -6.93 3.66
N VAL A 263 34.12 -6.70 3.54
CA VAL A 263 34.97 -7.35 2.53
C VAL A 263 36.18 -8.04 3.17
N GLY A 264 36.77 -9.00 2.45
CA GLY A 264 37.93 -9.78 2.94
C GLY A 264 37.56 -10.97 3.83
N LYS A 265 38.60 -11.61 4.43
CA LYS A 265 38.41 -12.87 5.20
C LYS A 265 38.13 -12.61 6.68
N ASP A 266 38.55 -11.48 7.22
CA ASP A 266 38.58 -11.20 8.67
C ASP A 266 37.38 -10.39 9.13
N ARG A 267 36.21 -10.57 8.46
CA ARG A 267 34.96 -9.94 8.82
C ARG A 267 34.51 -10.38 10.20
N GLN A 268 34.10 -9.39 11.02
CA GLN A 268 33.61 -9.65 12.38
C GLN A 268 32.13 -9.31 12.47
N PRO A 269 31.33 -10.11 13.20
CA PRO A 269 29.97 -9.71 13.53
C PRO A 269 29.98 -8.44 14.39
N TYR A 270 28.92 -7.63 14.28
CA TYR A 270 28.75 -6.42 15.07
C TYR A 270 27.27 -6.13 15.39
N ASP A 271 27.03 -5.35 16.44
CA ASP A 271 25.70 -4.84 16.74
C ASP A 271 25.34 -3.70 15.79
N ASP A 272 24.25 -3.86 15.06
CA ASP A 272 23.72 -2.78 14.23
C ASP A 272 22.79 -1.87 15.04
N ASP A 273 23.15 -0.58 15.12
CA ASP A 273 22.41 0.42 15.87
C ASP A 273 21.12 0.88 15.18
N ARG A 274 20.92 0.57 13.88
CA ARG A 274 19.73 1.03 13.12
C ARG A 274 18.53 0.14 13.34
N TRP A 275 18.73 -1.16 13.22
CA TRP A 275 17.69 -2.16 13.37
C TRP A 275 17.78 -2.95 14.67
N GLY A 276 18.82 -2.68 15.47
CA GLY A 276 19.05 -3.33 16.74
C GLY A 276 19.21 -4.85 16.59
N VAL A 277 19.91 -5.29 15.56
CA VAL A 277 20.18 -6.70 15.28
C VAL A 277 21.68 -6.94 15.34
N VAL A 278 22.07 -8.20 15.64
CA VAL A 278 23.45 -8.63 15.44
C VAL A 278 23.64 -8.91 13.96
N GLU A 279 24.50 -8.13 13.30
CA GLU A 279 24.89 -8.36 11.92
C GLU A 279 26.02 -9.39 11.89
N PRO A 280 25.81 -10.59 11.32
CA PRO A 280 26.85 -11.62 11.23
C PRO A 280 28.01 -11.22 10.30
N ASN A 281 27.78 -10.26 9.42
CA ASN A 281 28.74 -9.72 8.46
C ASN A 281 29.35 -10.79 7.52
N THR A 282 28.57 -11.83 7.24
CA THR A 282 28.97 -12.92 6.31
C THR A 282 28.47 -12.68 4.90
N PHE A 283 27.62 -11.67 4.70
CA PHE A 283 27.14 -11.20 3.41
C PHE A 283 27.57 -9.74 3.22
N GLY A 284 28.35 -9.46 2.19
CA GLY A 284 28.89 -8.13 1.88
C GLY A 284 28.94 -7.89 0.38
N THR A 285 29.84 -7.00 -0.07
CA THR A 285 29.95 -6.62 -1.49
C THR A 285 30.12 -7.82 -2.41
N HIS A 286 30.96 -8.78 -2.05
CA HIS A 286 31.26 -9.94 -2.91
C HIS A 286 30.04 -10.84 -3.09
N GLU A 287 29.39 -11.17 -1.98
CA GLU A 287 28.20 -12.03 -1.98
C GLU A 287 27.04 -11.34 -2.70
N PHE A 288 26.91 -10.01 -2.56
CA PHE A 288 25.90 -9.23 -3.28
C PHE A 288 26.14 -9.23 -4.80
N ILE A 289 27.37 -9.01 -5.23
CA ILE A 289 27.72 -9.07 -6.68
C ILE A 289 27.52 -10.48 -7.22
N GLU A 290 27.90 -11.51 -6.46
CA GLU A 290 27.65 -12.92 -6.83
C GLU A 290 26.15 -13.18 -6.98
N LEU A 291 25.32 -12.71 -6.04
CA LEU A 291 23.87 -12.81 -6.11
C LEU A 291 23.32 -12.18 -7.39
N CYS A 292 23.70 -10.93 -7.67
CA CYS A 292 23.24 -10.23 -8.87
C CYS A 292 23.61 -10.99 -10.16
N ARG A 293 24.84 -11.50 -10.26
CA ARG A 293 25.28 -12.28 -11.40
C ARG A 293 24.50 -13.58 -11.56
N ARG A 294 24.19 -14.27 -10.45
CA ARG A 294 23.41 -15.52 -10.48
C ARG A 294 21.99 -15.33 -10.98
N VAL A 295 21.37 -14.20 -10.66
CA VAL A 295 19.98 -13.92 -11.07
C VAL A 295 19.89 -13.10 -12.36
N GLY A 296 21.00 -12.57 -12.86
CA GLY A 296 21.05 -11.73 -14.06
C GLY A 296 20.61 -10.30 -13.82
N ALA A 297 20.79 -9.77 -12.57
CA ALA A 297 20.43 -8.42 -12.20
C ALA A 297 21.63 -7.47 -12.17
N GLU A 298 21.42 -6.19 -12.49
CA GLU A 298 22.39 -5.13 -12.26
C GLU A 298 22.47 -4.83 -10.74
N PRO A 299 23.69 -4.71 -10.18
CA PRO A 299 23.86 -4.28 -8.81
C PRO A 299 23.61 -2.78 -8.66
N TYR A 300 22.78 -2.41 -7.69
CA TYR A 300 22.54 -1.04 -7.29
C TYR A 300 22.93 -0.87 -5.83
N ILE A 301 24.05 -0.17 -5.60
CA ILE A 301 24.65 0.00 -4.27
C ILE A 301 24.21 1.31 -3.64
N CYS A 302 23.63 1.24 -2.44
CA CYS A 302 23.32 2.39 -1.61
C CYS A 302 24.50 2.68 -0.66
N GLN A 303 25.04 3.88 -0.73
CA GLN A 303 26.15 4.36 0.08
C GLN A 303 25.67 4.86 1.45
N ASN A 304 26.53 4.78 2.45
CA ASN A 304 26.27 5.42 3.74
C ASN A 304 26.22 6.95 3.61
N GLY A 305 25.02 7.53 3.73
CA GLY A 305 24.80 8.98 3.63
C GLY A 305 25.42 9.79 4.77
N LEU A 306 25.89 9.15 5.85
CA LEU A 306 26.59 9.77 6.97
C LEU A 306 28.11 9.68 6.86
N ALA A 307 28.64 8.75 6.05
CA ALA A 307 30.07 8.56 5.86
C ALA A 307 30.74 9.74 5.16
N ASP A 308 32.07 9.73 5.17
CA ASP A 308 32.88 10.67 4.40
C ASP A 308 32.66 10.45 2.88
N THR A 309 32.72 11.52 2.10
CA THR A 309 32.63 11.43 0.64
C THR A 309 33.82 10.66 0.04
N GLN A 310 34.96 10.62 0.72
CA GLN A 310 36.09 9.79 0.32
C GLN A 310 35.77 8.29 0.48
N GLU A 311 35.09 7.88 1.55
CA GLU A 311 34.64 6.48 1.71
C GLU A 311 33.71 6.05 0.57
N MET A 312 32.83 6.97 0.09
CA MET A 312 31.98 6.71 -1.06
C MET A 312 32.80 6.49 -2.33
N ALA A 313 33.78 7.35 -2.60
CA ALA A 313 34.67 7.23 -3.75
C ALA A 313 35.54 5.96 -3.66
N ASP A 314 36.00 5.62 -2.46
CA ASP A 314 36.82 4.42 -2.21
C ASP A 314 36.03 3.13 -2.52
N TRP A 315 34.72 3.09 -2.24
CA TRP A 315 33.90 1.92 -2.58
C TRP A 315 33.68 1.78 -4.08
N VAL A 316 33.48 2.90 -4.79
CA VAL A 316 33.48 2.90 -6.27
C VAL A 316 34.81 2.41 -6.80
N ALA A 317 35.94 2.88 -6.25
CA ALA A 317 37.27 2.45 -6.66
C ALA A 317 37.50 0.94 -6.39
N TYR A 318 37.02 0.45 -5.27
CA TYR A 318 37.06 -0.99 -4.95
C TYR A 318 36.29 -1.81 -5.97
N CYS A 319 35.11 -1.38 -6.36
CA CYS A 319 34.28 -2.12 -7.31
C CYS A 319 34.77 -1.99 -8.76
N ASN A 320 35.17 -0.78 -9.20
CA ASN A 320 35.28 -0.49 -10.64
C ASN A 320 36.71 -0.23 -11.11
N SER A 321 37.65 0.19 -10.23
CA SER A 321 39.00 0.52 -10.70
C SER A 321 39.81 -0.71 -11.12
N THR A 322 40.62 -0.57 -12.17
CA THR A 322 41.56 -1.59 -12.66
C THR A 322 42.93 -1.51 -11.99
N THR A 323 43.28 -0.34 -11.45
CA THR A 323 44.55 -0.04 -10.80
C THR A 323 44.37 0.74 -9.50
N GLY A 324 45.42 0.85 -8.69
CA GLY A 324 45.41 1.59 -7.44
C GLY A 324 45.07 0.73 -6.22
N LYS A 325 45.15 1.35 -5.04
CA LYS A 325 45.06 0.68 -3.73
C LYS A 325 43.83 -0.27 -3.60
N PHE A 326 42.67 0.19 -4.02
CA PHE A 326 41.41 -0.55 -3.84
C PHE A 326 41.23 -1.65 -4.90
N ALA A 327 41.75 -1.46 -6.11
CA ALA A 327 41.83 -2.51 -7.11
C ALA A 327 42.76 -3.65 -6.62
N GLU A 328 43.91 -3.32 -6.05
CA GLU A 328 44.81 -4.34 -5.46
C GLU A 328 44.17 -5.03 -4.24
N MET A 329 43.45 -4.29 -3.39
CA MET A 329 42.71 -4.88 -2.28
C MET A 329 41.64 -5.86 -2.77
N ARG A 330 40.89 -5.53 -3.82
CA ARG A 330 39.89 -6.42 -4.44
C ARG A 330 40.56 -7.69 -4.99
N LYS A 331 41.69 -7.56 -5.69
CA LYS A 331 42.47 -8.70 -6.21
C LYS A 331 42.96 -9.62 -5.07
N MET A 332 43.49 -9.04 -3.99
CA MET A 332 43.91 -9.82 -2.80
C MET A 332 42.75 -10.56 -2.14
N ASN A 333 41.54 -10.01 -2.23
CA ASN A 333 40.29 -10.62 -1.78
C ASN A 333 39.74 -11.69 -2.75
N GLY A 334 40.49 -12.03 -3.83
CA GLY A 334 40.14 -13.09 -4.77
C GLY A 334 39.33 -12.63 -6.00
N HIS A 335 39.20 -11.32 -6.21
CA HIS A 335 38.44 -10.74 -7.33
C HIS A 335 39.34 -9.86 -8.21
N PRO A 336 40.07 -10.43 -9.16
CA PRO A 336 41.01 -9.67 -9.98
C PRO A 336 40.33 -8.67 -10.93
N GLU A 337 39.14 -9.02 -11.45
CA GLU A 337 38.43 -8.17 -12.40
C GLU A 337 37.51 -7.18 -11.68
N PRO A 338 37.28 -5.98 -12.26
CA PRO A 338 36.26 -5.07 -11.80
C PRO A 338 34.87 -5.69 -11.72
N PHE A 339 34.07 -5.20 -10.81
CA PHE A 339 32.65 -5.61 -10.69
C PHE A 339 31.73 -4.82 -11.64
N ASP A 340 32.20 -3.67 -12.15
CA ASP A 340 31.49 -2.79 -13.09
C ASP A 340 30.12 -2.33 -12.58
N VAL A 341 30.04 -1.95 -11.31
CA VAL A 341 28.82 -1.45 -10.68
C VAL A 341 28.46 -0.09 -11.24
N LYS A 342 27.31 0.02 -11.89
CA LYS A 342 26.86 1.25 -12.55
C LYS A 342 26.00 2.14 -11.65
N PHE A 343 25.13 1.56 -10.83
CA PHE A 343 24.11 2.29 -10.06
C PHE A 343 24.54 2.49 -8.60
N TRP A 344 24.56 3.76 -8.19
CA TRP A 344 25.00 4.17 -6.85
C TRP A 344 24.05 5.21 -6.26
N SER A 345 23.55 4.98 -5.03
CA SER A 345 22.79 5.97 -4.29
C SER A 345 23.64 6.61 -3.19
N VAL A 346 23.47 7.90 -2.99
CA VAL A 346 24.06 8.63 -1.84
C VAL A 346 23.04 8.65 -0.71
N GLY A 347 23.16 7.71 0.22
CA GLY A 347 22.30 7.62 1.40
C GLY A 347 20.89 7.09 1.12
N ASN A 348 20.12 6.96 2.19
CA ASN A 348 18.75 6.47 2.21
C ASN A 348 17.86 7.41 3.04
N GLU A 349 16.70 7.85 2.49
CA GLU A 349 15.65 8.64 3.18
C GLU A 349 16.21 9.85 3.96
N ARG A 350 17.20 10.52 3.42
CA ARG A 350 17.85 11.67 4.02
C ARG A 350 17.38 12.97 3.38
N SER A 351 17.39 14.03 4.16
CA SER A 351 16.98 15.36 3.74
C SER A 351 17.77 16.47 4.43
N GLY A 352 17.53 17.69 4.04
CA GLY A 352 18.12 18.89 4.64
C GLY A 352 19.47 19.30 3.99
N ARG A 353 19.89 20.53 4.26
CA ARG A 353 21.00 21.18 3.55
C ARG A 353 22.34 20.45 3.68
N THR A 354 22.66 19.94 4.85
CA THR A 354 23.90 19.17 5.05
C THR A 354 23.94 17.93 4.18
N TYR A 355 22.82 17.21 4.09
CA TYR A 355 22.71 16.05 3.21
C TYR A 355 22.82 16.44 1.74
N ILE A 356 22.16 17.52 1.30
CA ILE A 356 22.21 17.99 -0.08
C ILE A 356 23.64 18.34 -0.51
N HIS A 357 24.40 19.01 0.36
CA HIS A 357 25.83 19.28 0.07
C HIS A 357 26.64 17.99 0.00
N LYS A 358 26.37 17.01 0.87
CA LYS A 358 27.01 15.69 0.81
C LYS A 358 26.68 14.94 -0.49
N VAL A 359 25.45 15.01 -0.97
CA VAL A 359 25.05 14.44 -2.28
C VAL A 359 25.89 15.05 -3.40
N ARG A 360 25.97 16.39 -3.46
CA ARG A 360 26.79 17.09 -4.46
C ARG A 360 28.26 16.65 -4.42
N ASP A 361 28.85 16.65 -3.23
CA ASP A 361 30.29 16.41 -3.08
C ASP A 361 30.64 14.92 -3.19
N GLY A 362 29.77 14.03 -2.70
CA GLY A 362 29.89 12.59 -2.87
C GLY A 362 29.75 12.17 -4.34
N ALA A 363 28.72 12.68 -5.03
CA ALA A 363 28.55 12.41 -6.47
C ALA A 363 29.77 12.87 -7.30
N LYS A 364 30.36 14.03 -6.99
CA LYS A 364 31.59 14.46 -7.61
C LYS A 364 32.76 13.53 -7.34
N ALA A 365 32.98 13.16 -6.07
CA ALA A 365 34.07 12.30 -5.67
C ALA A 365 33.98 10.92 -6.32
N MET A 366 32.79 10.32 -6.33
CA MET A 366 32.54 9.03 -6.98
C MET A 366 32.78 9.08 -8.50
N ARG A 367 32.28 10.13 -9.20
CA ARG A 367 32.46 10.30 -10.65
C ARG A 367 33.90 10.70 -11.05
N GLN A 368 34.72 11.21 -10.15
CA GLN A 368 36.14 11.34 -10.38
C GLN A 368 36.87 10.01 -10.47
N VAL A 369 36.37 9.01 -9.76
CA VAL A 369 36.86 7.61 -9.81
C VAL A 369 36.41 6.93 -11.10
N ASP A 370 35.08 7.00 -11.33
CA ASP A 370 34.44 6.40 -12.51
C ASP A 370 33.36 7.34 -13.08
N PRO A 371 33.64 8.04 -14.19
CA PRO A 371 32.68 8.96 -14.81
C PRO A 371 31.44 8.29 -15.38
N SER A 372 31.46 6.98 -15.61
CA SER A 372 30.38 6.23 -16.27
C SER A 372 29.25 5.86 -15.32
N ILE A 373 29.41 6.00 -14.00
CA ILE A 373 28.41 5.62 -13.02
C ILE A 373 27.17 6.52 -13.04
N LEU A 374 26.04 5.93 -12.73
CA LEU A 374 24.76 6.59 -12.58
C LEU A 374 24.49 6.83 -11.08
N VAL A 375 24.38 8.10 -10.72
CA VAL A 375 24.25 8.50 -9.32
C VAL A 375 22.82 8.87 -9.00
N THR A 376 22.34 8.32 -7.90
CA THR A 376 21.02 8.58 -7.29
C THR A 376 21.18 9.21 -5.92
N CYS A 377 20.15 9.84 -5.41
CA CYS A 377 20.07 10.27 -4.02
C CYS A 377 18.61 10.26 -3.53
N SER A 378 18.41 10.32 -2.22
CA SER A 378 17.07 10.47 -1.64
C SER A 378 16.42 11.77 -2.11
N GLY A 379 15.26 11.65 -2.73
CA GLY A 379 14.44 12.77 -3.18
C GLY A 379 13.18 12.92 -2.34
N SER A 380 12.23 12.04 -2.52
CA SER A 380 10.95 12.07 -1.79
C SER A 380 10.69 10.73 -1.10
N HIS A 381 10.25 10.78 0.14
CA HIS A 381 9.79 9.61 0.87
C HIS A 381 8.50 9.93 1.64
N GLY A 382 7.55 9.00 1.63
CA GLY A 382 6.23 9.15 2.23
C GLY A 382 5.17 9.75 1.29
N PRO A 383 3.93 9.94 1.77
CA PRO A 383 2.73 10.10 0.94
C PRO A 383 2.63 11.43 0.17
N GLN A 384 3.55 12.34 0.38
CA GLN A 384 3.58 13.63 -0.33
C GLN A 384 4.73 13.64 -1.32
N ALA A 385 4.42 13.67 -2.61
CA ALA A 385 5.39 13.91 -3.67
C ALA A 385 6.00 15.32 -3.51
N HIS A 386 7.08 15.41 -2.75
CA HIS A 386 7.77 16.67 -2.51
C HIS A 386 9.27 16.50 -2.69
N ILE A 387 9.84 17.33 -3.53
CA ILE A 387 11.30 17.44 -3.71
C ILE A 387 11.70 18.84 -3.21
N ASP A 388 12.74 18.90 -2.36
CA ASP A 388 13.34 20.16 -1.99
C ASP A 388 13.95 20.82 -3.26
N PRO A 389 13.45 21.97 -3.73
CA PRO A 389 14.01 22.64 -4.91
C PRO A 389 15.52 22.91 -4.80
N TYR A 390 16.01 23.13 -3.58
CA TYR A 390 17.44 23.35 -3.34
C TYR A 390 18.28 22.10 -3.63
N LEU A 391 17.72 20.89 -3.54
CA LEU A 391 18.40 19.68 -3.95
C LEU A 391 18.68 19.70 -5.46
N LEU A 392 17.67 20.01 -6.26
CA LEU A 392 17.79 20.07 -7.71
C LEU A 392 18.74 21.18 -8.14
N GLU A 393 18.64 22.37 -7.55
CA GLU A 393 19.53 23.50 -7.81
C GLU A 393 20.99 23.17 -7.47
N THR A 394 21.26 22.55 -6.33
CA THR A 394 22.59 22.33 -5.79
C THR A 394 23.28 21.09 -6.35
N ALA A 395 22.56 19.98 -6.46
CA ALA A 395 23.10 18.67 -6.79
C ALA A 395 22.56 18.08 -8.10
N GLY A 396 21.46 18.57 -8.65
CA GLY A 396 20.75 17.96 -9.78
C GLY A 396 21.64 17.60 -10.97
N LYS A 397 22.56 18.49 -11.37
CA LYS A 397 23.49 18.24 -12.49
C LYS A 397 24.48 17.08 -12.28
N TYR A 398 24.58 16.56 -11.07
CA TYR A 398 25.42 15.41 -10.73
C TYR A 398 24.60 14.11 -10.57
N LEU A 399 23.28 14.21 -10.68
CA LEU A 399 22.37 13.08 -10.56
C LEU A 399 21.96 12.56 -11.93
N SER A 400 21.83 11.25 -12.04
CA SER A 400 21.20 10.57 -13.17
C SER A 400 19.76 10.20 -12.84
N LEU A 401 19.53 9.84 -11.58
CA LEU A 401 18.25 9.40 -11.07
C LEU A 401 17.93 10.11 -9.75
N LEU A 402 16.64 10.16 -9.41
CA LEU A 402 16.14 10.60 -8.12
C LEU A 402 15.33 9.49 -7.47
N SER A 403 15.74 9.09 -6.28
CA SER A 403 15.06 8.08 -5.47
C SER A 403 13.76 8.62 -4.89
N ILE A 404 12.68 7.87 -5.05
CA ILE A 404 11.41 8.12 -4.39
C ILE A 404 10.90 6.84 -3.72
N HIS A 405 10.31 6.99 -2.52
CA HIS A 405 9.79 5.89 -1.72
C HIS A 405 8.35 6.13 -1.32
N GLU A 406 7.52 5.08 -1.39
CA GLU A 406 6.17 5.13 -0.84
C GLU A 406 5.64 3.73 -0.48
N TYR A 407 5.00 3.67 0.68
CA TYR A 407 4.26 2.53 1.20
C TYR A 407 2.86 2.98 1.59
N TRP A 408 1.83 2.48 0.90
CA TRP A 408 0.48 3.05 1.01
C TRP A 408 -0.32 2.55 2.20
N VAL A 409 0.02 1.37 2.78
CA VAL A 409 -0.65 0.79 3.94
C VAL A 409 0.35 0.42 5.03
N ALA A 410 0.17 1.00 6.21
CA ALA A 410 0.96 0.65 7.39
C ALA A 410 0.52 -0.71 7.95
N ASN A 411 1.33 -1.75 7.78
CA ASN A 411 1.04 -3.11 8.22
C ASN A 411 1.54 -3.41 9.65
N TYR A 412 2.59 -2.75 10.09
CA TYR A 412 3.28 -3.04 11.35
C TYR A 412 2.44 -2.81 12.61
N GLN A 413 1.48 -1.89 12.57
CA GLN A 413 0.67 -1.53 13.75
C GLN A 413 -0.38 -2.58 14.12
N ARG A 414 -0.84 -3.40 13.19
CA ARG A 414 -1.99 -4.28 13.38
C ARG A 414 -1.78 -5.73 12.96
N HIS A 415 -0.70 -6.06 12.25
CA HIS A 415 -0.45 -7.40 11.66
C HIS A 415 -1.69 -7.98 10.98
N GLN A 416 -2.47 -7.15 10.29
CA GLN A 416 -3.72 -7.51 9.64
C GLN A 416 -3.67 -7.13 8.17
N THR A 417 -4.29 -7.96 7.35
CA THR A 417 -4.60 -7.60 5.96
C THR A 417 -5.62 -6.46 5.98
N PRO A 418 -5.36 -5.33 5.32
CA PRO A 418 -6.39 -4.33 5.06
C PRO A 418 -7.51 -4.94 4.21
N ASP A 419 -8.71 -4.40 4.30
CA ASP A 419 -9.78 -4.85 3.43
C ASP A 419 -9.45 -4.55 1.95
N TYR A 420 -9.92 -5.42 1.07
CA TYR A 420 -9.62 -5.38 -0.36
C TYR A 420 -9.97 -4.04 -1.00
N LEU A 421 -11.16 -3.48 -0.72
CA LEU A 421 -11.61 -2.23 -1.33
C LEU A 421 -10.75 -1.04 -0.90
N SER A 422 -10.37 -0.97 0.38
CA SER A 422 -9.42 0.03 0.86
C SER A 422 -8.09 -0.03 0.10
N CYS A 423 -7.59 -1.23 -0.20
CA CYS A 423 -6.38 -1.39 -1.01
C CYS A 423 -6.57 -0.91 -2.46
N MET A 424 -7.73 -1.24 -3.08
CA MET A 424 -8.01 -0.79 -4.44
C MET A 424 -8.13 0.73 -4.56
N MET A 425 -8.66 1.42 -3.53
CA MET A 425 -8.70 2.90 -3.51
C MET A 425 -7.32 3.55 -3.51
N LEU A 426 -6.27 2.80 -3.19
CA LEU A 426 -4.88 3.27 -3.22
C LEU A 426 -4.20 3.03 -4.57
N SER A 427 -4.78 2.22 -5.47
CA SER A 427 -4.13 1.74 -6.70
C SER A 427 -3.81 2.83 -7.73
N GLU A 428 -4.42 4.02 -7.63
CA GLU A 428 -4.14 5.17 -8.50
C GLU A 428 -3.25 6.24 -7.82
N LYS A 429 -2.85 6.02 -6.55
CA LYS A 429 -1.95 6.95 -5.84
C LYS A 429 -0.54 7.02 -6.42
N PRO A 430 0.06 5.90 -6.91
CA PRO A 430 1.38 5.96 -7.54
C PRO A 430 1.45 6.93 -8.73
N ASP A 431 0.42 7.01 -9.54
CA ASP A 431 0.36 7.92 -10.67
C ASP A 431 0.40 9.40 -10.24
N ALA A 432 -0.36 9.76 -9.21
CA ALA A 432 -0.33 11.11 -8.66
C ALA A 432 1.05 11.45 -8.05
N HIS A 433 1.74 10.47 -7.44
CA HIS A 433 3.07 10.64 -6.89
C HIS A 433 4.09 10.93 -8.00
N ILE A 434 4.15 10.06 -9.03
CA ILE A 434 5.07 10.24 -10.18
C ILE A 434 4.83 11.59 -10.86
N ARG A 435 3.58 11.97 -11.16
CA ARG A 435 3.26 13.27 -11.75
C ARG A 435 3.72 14.46 -10.89
N GLY A 436 3.63 14.33 -9.57
CA GLY A 436 4.13 15.35 -8.64
C GLY A 436 5.64 15.56 -8.77
N ILE A 437 6.39 14.47 -8.92
CA ILE A 437 7.85 14.50 -9.11
C ILE A 437 8.22 15.07 -10.49
N VAL A 438 7.57 14.62 -11.56
CA VAL A 438 7.79 15.14 -12.92
C VAL A 438 7.56 16.65 -12.97
N LYS A 439 6.47 17.11 -12.32
CA LYS A 439 6.21 18.57 -12.20
C LYS A 439 7.33 19.33 -11.49
N ALA A 440 7.95 18.72 -10.46
CA ALA A 440 9.07 19.35 -9.79
C ALA A 440 10.32 19.42 -10.69
N PHE A 441 10.56 18.41 -11.53
CA PHE A 441 11.62 18.46 -12.55
C PHE A 441 11.37 19.55 -13.60
N ASP A 442 10.13 19.70 -14.07
CA ASP A 442 9.74 20.77 -14.99
C ASP A 442 10.02 22.16 -14.40
N GLN A 443 9.60 22.37 -13.14
CA GLN A 443 9.83 23.64 -12.43
C GLN A 443 11.31 23.98 -12.23
N ALA A 444 12.17 22.95 -12.16
CA ALA A 444 13.62 23.11 -12.05
C ALA A 444 14.33 23.14 -13.41
N ASN A 445 13.64 23.07 -14.54
CA ASN A 445 14.18 22.91 -15.90
C ASN A 445 15.10 21.68 -16.04
N MET A 446 14.76 20.58 -15.39
CA MET A 446 15.53 19.32 -15.37
C MET A 446 14.77 18.14 -16.02
N GLN A 447 13.68 18.40 -16.68
CA GLN A 447 12.92 17.37 -17.39
C GLN A 447 13.81 16.62 -18.39
N GLY A 448 13.73 15.30 -18.39
CA GLY A 448 14.55 14.40 -19.23
C GLY A 448 16.04 14.31 -18.84
N GLN A 449 16.53 15.16 -17.93
CA GLN A 449 17.92 15.10 -17.45
C GLN A 449 18.07 14.15 -16.25
N ILE A 450 17.04 14.08 -15.40
CA ILE A 450 16.99 13.20 -14.25
C ILE A 450 15.78 12.31 -14.43
N LYS A 451 15.95 10.99 -14.23
CA LYS A 451 14.86 10.00 -14.23
C LYS A 451 14.46 9.64 -12.81
N ILE A 452 13.29 9.03 -12.67
CA ILE A 452 12.79 8.54 -11.39
C ILE A 452 13.30 7.12 -11.15
N ALA A 453 13.90 6.89 -9.98
CA ALA A 453 14.07 5.59 -9.37
C ALA A 453 13.02 5.45 -8.27
N PHE A 454 11.94 4.72 -8.52
CA PHE A 454 10.98 4.36 -7.47
C PHE A 454 11.55 3.16 -6.69
N ASP A 455 12.68 3.38 -6.01
CA ASP A 455 13.57 2.33 -5.54
C ASP A 455 13.24 1.75 -4.16
N GLU A 456 12.11 2.21 -3.55
CA GLU A 456 11.37 1.48 -2.54
C GLU A 456 9.85 1.70 -2.73
N TRP A 457 9.15 0.64 -3.09
CA TRP A 457 7.69 0.68 -3.17
C TRP A 457 7.05 -0.63 -2.71
N ASN A 458 5.90 -0.55 -2.08
CA ASN A 458 5.03 -1.70 -1.84
C ASN A 458 3.63 -1.20 -1.40
N LEU A 459 2.58 -1.99 -1.61
CA LEU A 459 1.28 -1.71 -1.00
C LEU A 459 1.40 -1.55 0.51
N ARG A 460 2.20 -2.38 1.17
CA ARG A 460 2.34 -2.45 2.63
C ARG A 460 3.69 -1.95 3.09
N SER A 461 3.69 -1.05 4.08
CA SER A 461 4.91 -0.75 4.80
C SER A 461 5.23 -1.85 5.81
N TRP A 462 6.52 -2.07 6.01
CA TRP A 462 7.03 -2.92 7.07
C TRP A 462 7.99 -2.12 7.95
N HIS A 463 7.74 -2.14 9.24
CA HIS A 463 8.66 -1.59 10.22
C HIS A 463 8.86 -2.59 11.35
N HIS A 464 10.03 -2.55 11.96
CA HIS A 464 10.29 -3.32 13.16
C HIS A 464 9.38 -2.81 14.28
N PRO A 465 8.53 -3.65 14.88
CA PRO A 465 7.72 -3.22 16.03
C PRO A 465 8.65 -2.73 17.15
N GLY A 466 8.46 -1.50 17.60
CA GLY A 466 9.29 -0.88 18.65
C GLY A 466 10.48 -0.08 18.15
N PHE A 467 10.75 -0.05 16.83
CA PHE A 467 11.78 0.79 16.25
C PHE A 467 11.20 1.76 15.24
N SER A 468 11.44 3.05 15.43
CA SER A 468 11.33 4.02 14.36
C SER A 468 12.72 4.12 13.71
N GLY A 469 12.84 3.87 12.43
CA GLY A 469 14.10 3.72 11.70
C GLY A 469 15.13 4.86 11.81
N HIS A 470 14.76 5.99 12.42
CA HIS A 470 15.64 7.12 12.64
C HIS A 470 16.12 7.27 14.10
N ASN A 471 15.55 6.50 15.04
CA ASN A 471 15.80 6.61 16.48
C ASN A 471 16.00 5.24 17.15
N ALA A 472 16.57 4.28 16.44
CA ALA A 472 16.90 3.00 17.06
C ALA A 472 17.83 3.24 18.25
N ARG A 473 17.34 2.99 19.45
CA ARG A 473 18.17 2.93 20.65
C ARG A 473 18.91 1.62 20.64
N LYS A 474 20.08 1.55 21.28
CA LYS A 474 20.74 0.27 21.57
C LYS A 474 19.72 -0.70 22.12
N VAL A 475 19.53 -1.81 21.41
CA VAL A 475 18.54 -2.80 21.72
C VAL A 475 19.22 -3.94 22.47
N ASP A 476 18.73 -4.19 23.68
CA ASP A 476 19.14 -5.40 24.39
C ASP A 476 18.33 -6.59 23.86
N HIS A 477 18.96 -7.42 23.02
CA HIS A 477 18.37 -8.66 22.48
C HIS A 477 18.01 -9.71 23.55
N LYS A 478 18.40 -9.50 24.80
CA LYS A 478 18.02 -10.34 25.95
C LYS A 478 16.80 -9.79 26.68
N ASP A 479 16.37 -8.57 26.37
CA ASP A 479 15.17 -7.96 26.95
C ASP A 479 13.93 -8.76 26.51
N PRO A 480 13.13 -9.27 27.45
CA PRO A 480 11.89 -9.99 27.16
C PRO A 480 10.89 -9.20 26.29
N GLU A 481 10.82 -7.87 26.43
CA GLU A 481 9.94 -7.02 25.63
C GLU A 481 10.43 -6.99 24.19
N ILE A 482 11.73 -6.85 23.97
CA ILE A 482 12.33 -6.88 22.63
C ILE A 482 12.13 -8.25 21.97
N ILE A 483 12.33 -9.34 22.72
CA ILE A 483 12.07 -10.71 22.24
C ILE A 483 10.58 -10.85 21.84
N ALA A 484 9.66 -10.31 22.62
CA ALA A 484 8.24 -10.36 22.31
C ALA A 484 7.89 -9.55 21.04
N LEU A 485 8.53 -8.38 20.85
CA LEU A 485 8.39 -7.56 19.64
C LEU A 485 8.92 -8.28 18.39
N ILE A 486 10.09 -8.93 18.51
CA ILE A 486 10.67 -9.73 17.42
C ILE A 486 9.73 -10.88 17.04
N LYS A 487 9.19 -11.61 18.01
CA LYS A 487 8.21 -12.68 17.78
C LYS A 487 6.91 -12.14 17.15
N ALA A 488 6.45 -10.98 17.57
CA ALA A 488 5.26 -10.34 16.97
C ALA A 488 5.52 -9.92 15.51
N ARG A 489 6.70 -9.39 15.22
CA ARG A 489 7.16 -9.09 13.86
C ARG A 489 7.13 -10.34 12.98
N ASP A 490 7.68 -11.45 13.47
CA ASP A 490 7.77 -12.69 12.68
C ASP A 490 6.38 -13.23 12.30
N LYS A 491 5.33 -12.91 13.08
CA LYS A 491 3.94 -13.20 12.69
C LYS A 491 3.47 -12.40 11.47
N SER A 492 4.00 -11.21 11.23
CA SER A 492 3.65 -10.39 10.04
C SER A 492 4.23 -10.95 8.75
N LEU A 493 5.16 -11.90 8.83
CA LEU A 493 5.72 -12.60 7.66
C LEU A 493 4.80 -13.67 7.08
N GLN A 494 3.69 -14.01 7.77
CA GLN A 494 2.79 -15.08 7.33
C GLN A 494 2.29 -14.84 5.92
N PRO A 495 2.45 -15.80 4.99
CA PRO A 495 2.02 -15.65 3.60
C PRO A 495 0.52 -15.35 3.47
N SER A 496 -0.31 -15.84 4.39
CA SER A 496 -1.76 -15.62 4.44
C SER A 496 -2.20 -14.15 4.55
N LEU A 497 -1.28 -13.25 4.87
CA LEU A 497 -1.59 -11.81 4.90
C LEU A 497 -1.58 -11.16 3.51
N TYR A 498 -1.01 -11.81 2.49
CA TYR A 498 -0.78 -11.26 1.15
C TYR A 498 -1.78 -11.86 0.17
N THR A 499 -2.81 -11.11 -0.16
CA THR A 499 -4.00 -11.55 -0.88
C THR A 499 -4.04 -11.07 -2.33
N MET A 500 -5.16 -11.26 -3.03
CA MET A 500 -5.38 -10.68 -4.36
C MET A 500 -5.29 -9.15 -4.36
N ALA A 501 -5.51 -8.48 -3.22
CA ALA A 501 -5.31 -7.04 -3.11
C ALA A 501 -3.86 -6.64 -3.42
N ASP A 502 -2.87 -7.41 -2.93
CA ASP A 502 -1.46 -7.17 -3.20
C ASP A 502 -1.12 -7.41 -4.68
N ALA A 503 -1.70 -8.46 -5.27
CA ALA A 503 -1.52 -8.77 -6.69
C ALA A 503 -2.03 -7.65 -7.61
N LEU A 504 -3.25 -7.16 -7.37
CA LEU A 504 -3.88 -6.17 -8.24
C LEU A 504 -3.36 -4.75 -8.00
N PHE A 505 -2.96 -4.43 -6.77
CA PHE A 505 -2.22 -3.20 -6.51
C PHE A 505 -0.88 -3.19 -7.25
N CYS A 506 -0.12 -4.30 -7.18
CA CYS A 506 1.14 -4.47 -7.90
C CYS A 506 0.95 -4.31 -9.42
N ALA A 507 -0.10 -4.91 -9.99
CA ALA A 507 -0.45 -4.76 -11.41
C ALA A 507 -0.72 -3.29 -11.77
N SER A 508 -1.52 -2.58 -10.97
CA SER A 508 -1.83 -1.16 -11.19
C SER A 508 -0.59 -0.27 -11.03
N PHE A 509 0.31 -0.62 -10.11
CA PHE A 509 1.59 0.06 -9.95
C PHE A 509 2.46 -0.06 -11.22
N PHE A 510 2.59 -1.28 -11.77
CA PHE A 510 3.33 -1.47 -13.01
C PHE A 510 2.68 -0.79 -14.20
N ASN A 511 1.35 -0.82 -14.32
CA ASN A 511 0.66 -0.05 -15.34
C ASN A 511 0.99 1.44 -15.25
N THR A 512 1.12 1.98 -14.03
CA THR A 512 1.52 3.37 -13.81
C THR A 512 2.96 3.64 -14.22
N CYS A 513 3.91 2.79 -13.85
CA CYS A 513 5.32 2.92 -14.28
C CYS A 513 5.44 2.86 -15.80
N LEU A 514 4.71 1.93 -16.44
CA LEU A 514 4.70 1.77 -17.90
C LEU A 514 4.11 3.00 -18.60
N ARG A 515 3.00 3.57 -18.11
CA ARG A 515 2.45 4.83 -18.64
C ARG A 515 3.43 6.01 -18.50
N SER A 516 4.33 5.94 -17.53
CA SER A 516 5.35 6.94 -17.25
C SER A 516 6.75 6.49 -17.71
N ALA A 517 6.85 5.64 -18.74
CA ALA A 517 8.11 5.04 -19.21
C ALA A 517 9.18 6.08 -19.60
N GLU A 518 8.77 7.29 -20.01
CA GLU A 518 9.69 8.36 -20.32
C GLU A 518 10.37 8.97 -19.07
N ASP A 519 9.76 8.82 -17.90
CA ASP A 519 10.21 9.44 -16.65
C ASP A 519 10.76 8.43 -15.64
N VAL A 520 10.21 7.19 -15.62
CA VAL A 520 10.56 6.15 -14.65
C VAL A 520 11.59 5.19 -15.24
N GLU A 521 12.81 5.20 -14.68
CA GLU A 521 13.92 4.35 -15.11
C GLU A 521 13.92 3.00 -14.40
N MET A 522 13.62 2.98 -13.09
CA MET A 522 13.56 1.75 -12.31
C MET A 522 12.49 1.81 -11.22
N ALA A 523 12.07 0.61 -10.77
CA ALA A 523 11.22 0.46 -9.61
C ALA A 523 11.61 -0.81 -8.85
N ASN A 524 11.93 -0.67 -7.55
CA ASN A 524 12.39 -1.79 -6.74
C ASN A 524 11.36 -2.11 -5.66
N ILE A 525 10.74 -3.29 -5.77
CA ILE A 525 9.81 -3.72 -4.72
C ILE A 525 10.55 -3.91 -3.40
N ALA A 526 10.04 -3.35 -2.36
CA ALA A 526 10.62 -3.40 -1.02
C ALA A 526 9.70 -4.21 -0.06
N CYS A 527 10.14 -5.38 0.38
CA CYS A 527 11.37 -6.08 0.06
C CYS A 527 11.18 -7.10 -1.08
N LEU A 528 12.26 -7.70 -1.56
CA LEU A 528 12.16 -8.73 -2.61
C LEU A 528 11.86 -10.13 -2.01
N VAL A 529 12.43 -10.45 -0.85
CA VAL A 529 12.24 -11.72 -0.15
C VAL A 529 11.84 -11.48 1.30
N ASN A 530 10.92 -12.28 1.80
CA ASN A 530 10.37 -12.18 3.15
C ASN A 530 9.73 -10.81 3.45
N GLN A 531 9.65 -10.38 4.67
CA GLN A 531 8.95 -9.16 5.08
C GLN A 531 7.65 -8.96 4.25
N THR A 532 7.56 -7.87 3.50
CA THR A 532 6.44 -7.56 2.60
C THR A 532 6.66 -8.05 1.16
N GLY A 533 7.73 -8.80 0.92
CA GLY A 533 8.16 -9.23 -0.40
C GLY A 533 7.23 -10.24 -1.08
N PRO A 534 7.36 -10.38 -2.40
CA PRO A 534 6.59 -11.34 -3.19
C PRO A 534 6.95 -12.80 -2.87
N LEU A 535 8.15 -13.07 -2.40
CA LEU A 535 8.64 -14.41 -2.11
C LEU A 535 8.82 -14.61 -0.60
N TYR A 536 8.20 -15.64 -0.05
CA TYR A 536 8.39 -16.06 1.32
C TYR A 536 9.29 -17.30 1.37
N ALA A 537 10.49 -17.15 1.94
CA ALA A 537 11.42 -18.24 2.16
C ALA A 537 11.28 -18.78 3.59
N HIS A 538 11.21 -20.09 3.72
CA HIS A 538 11.13 -20.81 5.01
C HIS A 538 12.09 -22.00 5.03
N PRO A 539 12.33 -22.68 6.17
CA PRO A 539 13.35 -23.71 6.27
C PRO A 539 13.21 -24.87 5.27
N ASN A 540 11.99 -25.17 4.81
CA ASN A 540 11.70 -26.32 3.96
C ASN A 540 11.37 -25.94 2.51
N GLY A 541 11.49 -24.68 2.10
CA GLY A 541 11.16 -24.23 0.75
C GLY A 541 10.74 -22.76 0.67
N ILE A 542 9.92 -22.46 -0.33
CA ILE A 542 9.43 -21.11 -0.63
C ILE A 542 7.91 -21.12 -0.84
N VAL A 543 7.29 -19.95 -0.63
CA VAL A 543 5.91 -19.67 -1.06
C VAL A 543 5.93 -18.46 -1.96
N LYS A 544 5.44 -18.58 -3.18
CA LYS A 544 5.19 -17.49 -4.11
C LYS A 544 3.86 -16.83 -3.72
N ARG A 545 3.93 -15.62 -3.12
CA ARG A 545 2.75 -14.84 -2.75
C ARG A 545 2.03 -14.33 -4.00
N THR A 546 0.81 -13.85 -3.88
CA THR A 546 -0.02 -13.45 -5.02
C THR A 546 0.65 -12.43 -5.93
N HIS A 547 1.31 -11.41 -5.37
CA HIS A 547 2.03 -10.40 -6.16
C HIS A 547 3.33 -10.90 -6.79
N PHE A 548 3.90 -12.04 -6.35
CA PHE A 548 4.96 -12.71 -7.10
C PHE A 548 4.51 -13.07 -8.51
N HIS A 549 3.33 -13.68 -8.60
CA HIS A 549 2.77 -14.08 -9.89
C HIS A 549 2.46 -12.88 -10.78
N THR A 550 1.99 -11.76 -10.20
CA THR A 550 1.82 -10.52 -10.95
C THR A 550 3.14 -10.02 -11.53
N MET A 551 4.20 -9.94 -10.72
CA MET A 551 5.53 -9.54 -11.19
C MET A 551 6.04 -10.45 -12.30
N ALA A 552 5.94 -11.78 -12.13
CA ALA A 552 6.36 -12.75 -13.13
C ALA A 552 5.56 -12.59 -14.44
N MET A 553 4.24 -12.38 -14.39
CA MET A 553 3.41 -12.15 -15.57
C MET A 553 3.86 -10.89 -16.32
N TYR A 554 4.06 -9.76 -15.62
CA TYR A 554 4.50 -8.52 -16.25
C TYR A 554 5.89 -8.67 -16.89
N ALA A 555 6.85 -9.22 -16.18
CA ALA A 555 8.21 -9.35 -16.66
C ALA A 555 8.37 -10.35 -17.82
N ASN A 556 7.45 -11.32 -17.96
CA ASN A 556 7.57 -12.39 -18.96
C ASN A 556 6.61 -12.29 -20.13
N LEU A 557 5.47 -11.59 -19.98
CA LEU A 557 4.40 -11.61 -21.00
C LEU A 557 4.20 -10.28 -21.73
N LEU A 558 4.79 -9.18 -21.24
CA LEU A 558 4.74 -7.89 -21.92
C LEU A 558 5.72 -7.84 -23.10
N GLN A 559 5.43 -6.97 -24.07
CA GLN A 559 6.34 -6.58 -25.14
C GLN A 559 7.20 -5.39 -24.70
N LYS A 560 8.24 -5.06 -25.47
CA LYS A 560 9.27 -4.08 -25.06
C LYS A 560 8.82 -2.61 -25.05
N ARG A 561 7.76 -2.26 -25.75
CA ARG A 561 7.36 -0.87 -25.99
C ARG A 561 5.92 -0.66 -25.52
N VAL A 562 5.68 0.40 -24.78
CA VAL A 562 4.35 0.79 -24.33
C VAL A 562 3.65 1.58 -25.42
N ALA A 563 2.45 1.17 -25.77
CA ALA A 563 1.57 1.92 -26.67
C ALA A 563 0.61 2.81 -25.86
N LYS A 564 0.22 3.92 -26.45
CA LYS A 564 -0.81 4.77 -25.88
C LYS A 564 -2.16 4.04 -25.94
N LEU A 565 -2.97 4.25 -24.91
CA LEU A 565 -4.36 3.78 -24.89
C LEU A 565 -5.28 4.79 -24.19
N GLU A 566 -6.53 4.81 -24.63
CA GLU A 566 -7.62 5.48 -23.94
C GLU A 566 -8.41 4.45 -23.14
N LEU A 567 -8.60 4.70 -21.85
CA LEU A 567 -9.39 3.85 -20.95
C LEU A 567 -10.57 4.64 -20.42
N LYS A 568 -11.77 4.16 -20.69
CA LYS A 568 -13.02 4.64 -20.06
C LYS A 568 -13.58 3.49 -19.23
N ALA A 569 -13.63 3.63 -17.93
CA ALA A 569 -14.11 2.60 -17.02
C ALA A 569 -15.15 3.17 -16.04
N GLY A 570 -16.11 2.34 -15.66
CA GLY A 570 -17.00 2.61 -14.55
C GLY A 570 -16.22 2.83 -13.26
N SER A 571 -16.83 3.44 -12.26
CA SER A 571 -16.18 3.73 -10.97
C SER A 571 -16.43 2.63 -9.95
N LEU A 572 -15.37 2.16 -9.31
CA LEU A 572 -15.41 1.38 -8.07
C LEU A 572 -15.31 2.35 -6.89
N ARG A 573 -16.21 2.26 -5.92
CA ARG A 573 -16.30 3.19 -4.78
C ARG A 573 -16.16 2.48 -3.45
N HIS A 574 -15.47 3.14 -2.50
CA HIS A 574 -15.40 2.74 -1.11
C HIS A 574 -15.31 3.97 -0.20
N GLY A 575 -16.31 4.16 0.65
CA GLY A 575 -16.44 5.41 1.42
C GLY A 575 -16.55 6.63 0.49
N ASN A 576 -15.69 7.61 0.71
CA ASN A 576 -15.61 8.83 -0.10
C ASN A 576 -14.59 8.76 -1.25
N GLN A 577 -13.98 7.59 -1.45
CA GLN A 577 -12.95 7.38 -2.47
C GLN A 577 -13.54 6.63 -3.66
N SER A 578 -12.95 6.85 -4.83
CA SER A 578 -13.30 6.08 -6.04
C SER A 578 -12.09 5.95 -6.94
N VAL A 579 -12.02 4.81 -7.65
CA VAL A 579 -11.04 4.51 -8.70
C VAL A 579 -11.75 3.91 -9.90
N GLY A 580 -11.10 3.84 -11.06
CA GLY A 580 -11.62 3.09 -12.20
C GLY A 580 -11.79 1.61 -11.84
N VAL A 581 -12.91 1.00 -12.23
CA VAL A 581 -13.13 -0.44 -11.97
C VAL A 581 -12.17 -1.33 -12.76
N VAL A 582 -11.71 -0.86 -13.92
CA VAL A 582 -10.69 -1.50 -14.76
C VAL A 582 -9.48 -0.60 -14.87
N ASP A 583 -8.30 -1.20 -14.87
CA ASP A 583 -7.05 -0.57 -15.31
C ASP A 583 -6.45 -1.38 -16.45
N ALA A 584 -5.73 -0.74 -17.37
CA ALA A 584 -5.16 -1.42 -18.52
C ALA A 584 -3.88 -0.75 -19.04
N ILE A 585 -3.01 -1.57 -19.66
CA ILE A 585 -1.85 -1.13 -20.42
C ILE A 585 -1.71 -2.01 -21.67
N ALA A 586 -1.22 -1.47 -22.76
CA ALA A 586 -0.89 -2.19 -23.95
C ALA A 586 0.60 -2.05 -24.29
N THR A 587 1.22 -3.12 -24.70
CA THR A 587 2.61 -3.13 -25.15
C THR A 587 2.73 -3.81 -26.51
N VAL A 588 3.74 -3.43 -27.27
CA VAL A 588 4.01 -3.90 -28.63
C VAL A 588 5.48 -4.21 -28.81
N ASP A 589 5.81 -5.16 -29.63
CA ASP A 589 7.19 -5.48 -30.00
C ASP A 589 7.80 -4.42 -30.93
N GLU A 590 9.06 -4.60 -31.28
CA GLU A 590 9.80 -3.68 -32.17
C GLU A 590 9.26 -3.65 -33.58
N THR A 591 8.62 -4.74 -34.05
CA THR A 591 8.07 -4.87 -35.40
C THR A 591 6.65 -4.32 -35.53
N GLY A 592 5.93 -4.13 -34.40
CA GLY A 592 4.52 -3.76 -34.39
C GLY A 592 3.55 -4.93 -34.57
N GLU A 593 4.05 -6.15 -34.65
CA GLU A 593 3.24 -7.35 -34.97
C GLU A 593 2.71 -8.08 -33.75
N LYS A 594 3.47 -8.04 -32.61
CA LYS A 594 3.09 -8.76 -31.42
C LYS A 594 2.66 -7.75 -30.35
N TRP A 595 1.46 -7.96 -29.84
CA TRP A 595 0.89 -7.10 -28.80
C TRP A 595 0.60 -7.90 -27.55
N SER A 596 0.75 -7.25 -26.41
CA SER A 596 0.28 -7.77 -25.12
C SER A 596 -0.54 -6.71 -24.41
N ILE A 597 -1.69 -7.10 -23.89
CA ILE A 597 -2.61 -6.21 -23.16
C ILE A 597 -2.75 -6.75 -21.75
N ALA A 598 -2.36 -5.96 -20.75
CA ALA A 598 -2.66 -6.24 -19.35
C ALA A 598 -3.96 -5.53 -18.96
N MET A 599 -4.93 -6.26 -18.42
CA MET A 599 -6.19 -5.74 -17.93
C MET A 599 -6.42 -6.18 -16.48
N VAL A 600 -6.73 -5.24 -15.61
CA VAL A 600 -7.01 -5.47 -14.18
C VAL A 600 -8.47 -5.15 -13.91
N ASN A 601 -9.26 -6.16 -13.53
CA ASN A 601 -10.59 -5.93 -12.96
C ASN A 601 -10.47 -5.81 -11.43
N ARG A 602 -10.70 -4.61 -10.91
CA ARG A 602 -10.63 -4.30 -9.47
C ARG A 602 -11.93 -4.61 -8.72
N HIS A 603 -13.02 -4.99 -9.42
CA HIS A 603 -14.29 -5.28 -8.74
C HIS A 603 -14.17 -6.56 -7.88
N PRO A 604 -14.59 -6.55 -6.60
CA PRO A 604 -14.38 -7.68 -5.70
C PRO A 604 -15.22 -8.92 -6.06
N SER A 605 -16.38 -8.74 -6.69
CA SER A 605 -17.36 -9.82 -6.93
C SER A 605 -17.88 -9.89 -8.36
N ASP A 606 -17.79 -8.83 -9.15
CA ASP A 606 -18.49 -8.75 -10.43
C ASP A 606 -17.53 -8.79 -11.61
N ALA A 607 -17.92 -9.55 -12.63
CA ALA A 607 -17.28 -9.47 -13.92
C ALA A 607 -17.60 -8.13 -14.60
N VAL A 608 -16.63 -7.60 -15.36
CA VAL A 608 -16.76 -6.35 -16.10
C VAL A 608 -16.73 -6.62 -17.59
N ALA A 609 -17.77 -6.19 -18.29
CA ALA A 609 -17.78 -6.23 -19.76
C ALA A 609 -16.86 -5.13 -20.30
N CYS A 610 -15.78 -5.52 -21.00
CA CYS A 610 -14.79 -4.60 -21.53
C CYS A 610 -14.83 -4.62 -23.07
N THR A 611 -15.13 -3.47 -23.68
CA THR A 611 -15.01 -3.27 -25.13
C THR A 611 -13.56 -2.92 -25.45
N THR A 612 -12.92 -3.66 -26.35
CA THR A 612 -11.52 -3.45 -26.73
C THR A 612 -11.39 -3.19 -28.23
N LYS A 613 -10.66 -2.14 -28.57
CA LYS A 613 -10.34 -1.76 -29.95
C LYS A 613 -8.84 -1.64 -30.15
N MET A 614 -8.39 -1.99 -31.36
CA MET A 614 -7.07 -1.67 -31.91
C MET A 614 -7.27 -0.60 -32.98
N GLY A 615 -6.94 0.66 -32.68
CA GLY A 615 -7.40 1.79 -33.48
C GLY A 615 -8.92 1.86 -33.56
N GLU A 616 -9.48 1.88 -34.76
CA GLU A 616 -10.92 1.85 -34.99
C GLU A 616 -11.52 0.42 -35.02
N THR A 617 -10.68 -0.61 -35.07
CA THR A 617 -11.12 -2.00 -35.25
C THR A 617 -11.45 -2.65 -33.90
N LEU A 618 -12.65 -3.21 -33.78
CA LEU A 618 -13.03 -4.03 -32.62
C LEU A 618 -12.24 -5.34 -32.64
N LEU A 619 -11.70 -5.74 -31.48
CA LEU A 619 -11.17 -7.09 -31.34
C LEU A 619 -12.30 -8.11 -31.44
N ASP A 620 -12.13 -9.16 -32.26
CA ASP A 620 -13.13 -10.22 -32.43
C ASP A 620 -12.45 -11.57 -32.56
N GLY A 621 -13.08 -12.61 -32.01
CA GLY A 621 -12.57 -13.98 -32.03
C GLY A 621 -11.86 -14.41 -30.74
N THR A 622 -11.08 -15.48 -30.81
CA THR A 622 -10.47 -16.16 -29.68
C THR A 622 -8.99 -15.81 -29.56
N TYR A 623 -8.55 -15.43 -28.38
CA TYR A 623 -7.15 -15.10 -28.08
C TYR A 623 -6.64 -15.85 -26.86
N LYS A 624 -5.36 -16.21 -26.88
CA LYS A 624 -4.68 -16.77 -25.71
C LYS A 624 -4.46 -15.67 -24.67
N ALA A 625 -4.70 -16.03 -23.42
CA ALA A 625 -4.43 -15.16 -22.30
C ALA A 625 -3.95 -15.94 -21.08
N THR A 626 -3.28 -15.25 -20.18
CA THR A 626 -2.94 -15.76 -18.85
C THR A 626 -3.74 -14.97 -17.82
N ILE A 627 -4.49 -15.67 -16.97
CA ILE A 627 -5.29 -15.07 -15.89
C ILE A 627 -4.70 -15.39 -14.53
N LEU A 628 -4.61 -14.38 -13.67
CA LEU A 628 -4.39 -14.51 -12.23
C LEU A 628 -5.65 -14.05 -11.50
N SER A 629 -6.31 -14.97 -10.80
CA SER A 629 -7.48 -14.69 -9.97
C SER A 629 -7.57 -15.73 -8.86
N GLY A 630 -8.13 -15.34 -7.71
CA GLY A 630 -8.44 -16.23 -6.59
C GLY A 630 -9.91 -16.66 -6.60
N HIS A 631 -10.28 -17.57 -5.69
CA HIS A 631 -11.68 -17.90 -5.43
C HIS A 631 -12.42 -16.77 -4.70
N SER A 632 -11.69 -15.81 -4.16
CA SER A 632 -12.19 -14.60 -3.50
C SER A 632 -11.14 -13.49 -3.57
N PRO A 633 -11.50 -12.22 -3.32
CA PRO A 633 -10.52 -11.12 -3.25
C PRO A 633 -9.50 -11.28 -2.10
N ASP A 634 -9.81 -12.11 -1.09
CA ASP A 634 -8.94 -12.41 0.04
C ASP A 634 -8.14 -13.70 -0.15
N ALA A 635 -8.16 -14.31 -1.34
CA ALA A 635 -7.40 -15.52 -1.62
C ALA A 635 -5.88 -15.25 -1.57
N TYR A 636 -5.13 -16.21 -1.03
CA TYR A 636 -3.69 -16.16 -0.80
C TYR A 636 -3.04 -17.54 -0.96
N ASN A 637 -1.72 -17.55 -1.07
CA ASN A 637 -0.90 -18.76 -1.01
C ASN A 637 -0.25 -18.88 0.37
N ASP A 638 -0.11 -20.08 0.89
CA ASP A 638 0.57 -20.41 2.15
C ASP A 638 1.41 -21.69 2.02
N ILE A 639 2.09 -22.10 3.11
CA ILE A 639 2.96 -23.28 3.11
C ILE A 639 2.17 -24.56 2.80
N GLU A 640 0.94 -24.65 3.28
CA GLU A 640 0.08 -25.84 3.10
C GLU A 640 -0.57 -25.85 1.70
N HIS A 641 -0.78 -24.68 1.12
CA HIS A 641 -1.42 -24.51 -0.18
C HIS A 641 -0.65 -23.47 -1.03
N PRO A 642 0.57 -23.79 -1.48
CA PRO A 642 1.45 -22.83 -2.18
C PRO A 642 0.93 -22.43 -3.57
N ASP A 643 0.02 -23.22 -4.15
CA ASP A 643 -0.50 -23.07 -5.51
C ASP A 643 -2.01 -22.76 -5.56
N ARG A 644 -2.59 -22.22 -4.46
CA ARG A 644 -4.03 -21.88 -4.41
C ARG A 644 -4.37 -20.75 -5.38
N VAL A 645 -3.48 -19.79 -5.54
CA VAL A 645 -3.57 -18.67 -6.48
C VAL A 645 -2.35 -18.70 -7.38
N VAL A 646 -2.52 -19.16 -8.60
CA VAL A 646 -1.47 -19.25 -9.63
C VAL A 646 -2.01 -18.79 -10.97
N PRO A 647 -1.15 -18.29 -11.87
CA PRO A 647 -1.54 -17.96 -13.25
C PRO A 647 -2.05 -19.19 -13.97
N LYS A 648 -3.10 -19.01 -14.80
CA LYS A 648 -3.69 -20.06 -15.62
C LYS A 648 -3.79 -19.58 -17.07
N GLU A 649 -3.39 -20.42 -18.01
CA GLU A 649 -3.66 -20.17 -19.44
C GLU A 649 -5.13 -20.39 -19.73
N VAL A 650 -5.73 -19.46 -20.46
CA VAL A 650 -7.13 -19.48 -20.86
C VAL A 650 -7.27 -19.00 -22.31
N GLU A 651 -8.38 -19.37 -22.94
CA GLU A 651 -8.83 -18.77 -24.20
C GLU A 651 -9.92 -17.73 -23.87
N LEU A 652 -9.73 -16.50 -24.32
CA LEU A 652 -10.70 -15.43 -24.20
C LEU A 652 -11.41 -15.22 -25.54
N ILE A 653 -12.72 -15.15 -25.49
CA ILE A 653 -13.56 -14.91 -26.66
C ILE A 653 -14.02 -13.45 -26.64
N PHE A 654 -13.63 -12.70 -27.67
CA PHE A 654 -14.14 -11.36 -27.92
C PHE A 654 -15.29 -11.46 -28.92
N ASN A 655 -16.45 -10.96 -28.51
CA ASN A 655 -17.64 -10.89 -29.36
C ASN A 655 -17.94 -9.42 -29.67
N ASN A 656 -17.74 -9.00 -30.91
CA ASN A 656 -17.89 -7.59 -31.32
C ASN A 656 -17.10 -6.64 -30.39
N GLY A 657 -15.87 -6.96 -30.09
CA GLY A 657 -15.00 -6.18 -29.22
C GLY A 657 -15.20 -6.42 -27.72
N ILE A 658 -16.21 -7.15 -27.28
CA ILE A 658 -16.55 -7.31 -25.86
C ILE A 658 -15.95 -8.60 -25.32
N VAL A 659 -15.22 -8.46 -24.22
CA VAL A 659 -14.71 -9.55 -23.40
C VAL A 659 -15.18 -9.37 -21.94
N GLU A 660 -15.43 -10.48 -21.25
CA GLU A 660 -15.76 -10.50 -19.82
C GLU A 660 -14.48 -10.64 -19.01
N LEU A 661 -14.19 -9.64 -18.20
CA LEU A 661 -13.09 -9.66 -17.24
C LEU A 661 -13.61 -10.23 -15.91
N PRO A 662 -13.17 -11.41 -15.45
CA PRO A 662 -13.60 -11.97 -14.17
C PRO A 662 -13.32 -11.03 -12.98
N PRO A 663 -14.06 -11.14 -11.86
CA PRO A 663 -13.83 -10.28 -10.70
C PRO A 663 -12.42 -10.48 -10.12
N HIS A 664 -11.90 -9.44 -9.46
CA HIS A 664 -10.59 -9.42 -8.78
C HIS A 664 -9.48 -10.17 -9.55
N SER A 665 -9.32 -9.84 -10.83
CA SER A 665 -8.42 -10.55 -11.75
C SER A 665 -7.43 -9.65 -12.48
N LEU A 666 -6.27 -10.23 -12.81
CA LEU A 666 -5.32 -9.72 -13.79
C LEU A 666 -5.33 -10.65 -15.01
N LEU A 667 -5.51 -10.09 -16.18
CA LEU A 667 -5.42 -10.79 -17.46
C LEU A 667 -4.28 -10.23 -18.30
N MET A 668 -3.45 -11.12 -18.86
CA MET A 668 -2.45 -10.81 -19.88
C MET A 668 -2.87 -11.46 -21.19
N ILE A 669 -3.33 -10.66 -22.15
CA ILE A 669 -3.84 -11.10 -23.45
C ILE A 669 -2.73 -10.94 -24.47
N GLN A 670 -2.43 -11.99 -25.23
CA GLN A 670 -1.43 -11.97 -26.28
C GLN A 670 -2.09 -11.97 -27.65
N LEU A 671 -1.80 -10.93 -28.41
CA LEU A 671 -2.26 -10.80 -29.78
C LEU A 671 -1.05 -11.02 -30.66
N GLN A 672 -1.18 -11.98 -31.57
CA GLN A 672 -0.24 -12.18 -32.70
C GLN A 672 -1.00 -11.86 -33.98
N ASP A 673 -0.33 -11.25 -34.93
CA ASP A 673 -0.95 -10.98 -36.21
C ASP A 673 -1.50 -12.31 -36.78
N ARG A 674 -2.77 -12.29 -37.19
CA ARG A 674 -3.35 -13.42 -37.95
C ARG A 674 -2.76 -13.32 -39.34
N SER A 675 -1.66 -14.10 -39.61
CA SER A 675 -1.15 -14.33 -40.94
C SER A 675 -2.23 -14.88 -41.87
#